data_6fb5ef448f5c14b3e15a5c71a30a3a7d
#
_entry.id   6fb5ef448f5c14b3e15a5c71a30a3a7d
#
_cell.length_a   1.000
_cell.length_b   1.000
_cell.length_c   1.000
_cell.angle_alpha   90.00
_cell.angle_beta   90.00
_cell.angle_gamma   90.00
#
_symmetry.space_group_name_H-M   'P 1'
#
loop_
_entity.id
_entity.type
_entity.pdbx_description
1 polymer ?
#
loop_
_entity_poly.entity_id
_entity_poly.type
_entity_poly.pdbx_seq_one_letter_code
_entity_poly.pdbx_strand_id
1 'polypeptide(L)'
;MATSGQKLAQQIGSGKERIIFTLIQKFNSATKLPECVNTSPDIIVLIDEGHRSQGGENHVRMKLALPNAAFVAFTGTPLLKEDKTTNKFGPIVHAYTMQRAVEDQAVTPLLYEERIPDLEVNDRAIDAWFDRITDGLSEAQKADLKRKYARKGEVYSADDRIRLIALDIATHFSKNIDEGLKGQLACDSKISAIKYKKYLDEAGLFESAVVISPPDTREGNTEVDESKLPEVTKWWKDNVGTQDESVYTRNVISRFDTDEKLKLLIVVDKLLTGFDEPKNTVLYIDKPLKSHNLIQAIARVNRLHPLKKFGLLIDYRGILAELDTTIGKYQDLASRTQGGYDIKDIDGLYSAMSSEYKRLPHLYNQLWAIFAGVKNKNDTEQLRAVLVPKMEERDGEMVDIHQKTRDDFFEALTAFAGCLKVALQSATFFTDKSFTEQDRNLYKETVKQMSSLRQWAMQVSGEQVNYDDYAEQVKKLLDKHVTGVEVREPDGVYEVGKMGKSEKPEEWDNNKTRNETDIIKTRVTKMIEQELRDDPYAQEAFSKLLRMAIEEAEKLFDHPLKQYLLFREFAEKVEARKLSDIPEALAVNKHAQAYYGVFKKELPEVFAVNDDQVQEKWTKLAFEVDSIIVKAVAENSLNPQDIEKAVKTSLLPLLFTACREMGAGMNQVNRIVETIIQILRVGLMKS
;
A
#
# COMPACT_ATOMS: atom_id res chain seq x y z
N MET A 1 -22.91 28.63 -4.31
CA MET A 1 -22.59 27.32 -4.90
C MET A 1 -23.59 26.99 -5.98
N ALA A 2 -23.13 26.58 -7.17
CA ALA A 2 -24.02 26.12 -8.23
C ALA A 2 -24.52 24.70 -7.91
N THR A 3 -25.83 24.56 -7.68
CA THR A 3 -26.43 23.26 -7.28
C THR A 3 -26.80 22.37 -8.47
N SER A 4 -26.96 22.96 -9.67
CA SER A 4 -27.29 22.25 -10.93
C SER A 4 -26.54 22.87 -12.13
N GLY A 5 -26.53 22.15 -13.27
CA GLY A 5 -25.97 22.68 -14.52
C GLY A 5 -26.68 23.92 -15.00
N GLN A 6 -28.01 23.98 -14.87
CA GLN A 6 -28.80 25.17 -15.23
C GLN A 6 -28.42 26.40 -14.37
N LYS A 7 -28.27 26.19 -13.04
CA LYS A 7 -27.82 27.27 -12.15
C LYS A 7 -26.41 27.75 -12.50
N LEU A 8 -25.52 26.81 -12.84
CA LEU A 8 -24.15 27.12 -13.29
C LEU A 8 -24.17 27.96 -14.57
N ALA A 9 -24.97 27.57 -15.58
CA ALA A 9 -25.08 28.29 -16.82
C ALA A 9 -25.58 29.75 -16.62
N GLN A 10 -26.63 29.94 -15.80
CA GLN A 10 -27.13 31.26 -15.43
C GLN A 10 -26.08 32.12 -14.71
N GLN A 11 -25.32 31.55 -13.76
CA GLN A 11 -24.30 32.29 -13.03
C GLN A 11 -23.12 32.69 -13.92
N ILE A 12 -22.67 31.81 -14.82
CA ILE A 12 -21.61 32.11 -15.79
C ILE A 12 -22.07 33.16 -16.77
N GLY A 13 -23.26 32.99 -17.39
CA GLY A 13 -23.79 33.90 -18.40
C GLY A 13 -24.15 35.30 -17.86
N SER A 14 -24.65 35.38 -16.63
CA SER A 14 -24.98 36.65 -16.01
C SER A 14 -23.78 37.52 -15.67
N GLY A 15 -22.64 36.89 -15.36
CA GLY A 15 -21.41 37.57 -14.93
C GLY A 15 -21.51 38.39 -13.63
N LYS A 16 -22.59 38.21 -12.85
CA LYS A 16 -22.87 39.02 -11.65
C LYS A 16 -22.20 38.48 -10.39
N GLU A 17 -21.90 37.19 -10.37
CA GLU A 17 -21.34 36.52 -9.21
C GLU A 17 -19.81 36.73 -9.15
N ARG A 18 -19.33 37.23 -8.04
CA ARG A 18 -17.88 37.43 -7.83
C ARG A 18 -17.14 36.08 -7.64
N ILE A 19 -17.79 35.11 -6.99
CA ILE A 19 -17.23 33.77 -6.72
C ILE A 19 -18.30 32.73 -7.01
N ILE A 20 -17.96 31.74 -7.84
CA ILE A 20 -18.82 30.59 -8.16
C ILE A 20 -18.13 29.33 -7.73
N PHE A 21 -18.74 28.56 -6.81
CA PHE A 21 -18.29 27.21 -6.47
C PHE A 21 -19.10 26.18 -7.23
N THR A 22 -18.43 25.26 -7.91
CA THR A 22 -19.09 24.20 -8.69
C THR A 22 -18.25 22.93 -8.76
N LEU A 23 -18.89 21.82 -9.12
CA LEU A 23 -18.22 20.59 -9.51
C LEU A 23 -18.08 20.55 -11.04
N ILE A 24 -16.95 20.03 -11.54
CA ILE A 24 -16.66 20.01 -12.97
C ILE A 24 -17.71 19.25 -13.80
N GLN A 25 -18.31 18.19 -13.21
CA GLN A 25 -19.34 17.38 -13.89
C GLN A 25 -20.58 18.20 -14.29
N LYS A 26 -20.83 19.32 -13.62
CA LYS A 26 -21.97 20.19 -13.95
C LYS A 26 -21.81 20.92 -15.27
N PHE A 27 -20.59 21.06 -15.77
CA PHE A 27 -20.32 21.60 -17.10
C PHE A 27 -20.93 20.75 -18.23
N ASN A 28 -21.08 19.43 -18.04
CA ASN A 28 -21.73 18.57 -19.02
C ASN A 28 -23.18 18.99 -19.35
N SER A 29 -23.94 19.40 -18.35
CA SER A 29 -25.32 19.87 -18.54
C SER A 29 -25.39 21.36 -18.75
N ALA A 30 -24.50 22.14 -18.11
CA ALA A 30 -24.50 23.60 -18.25
C ALA A 30 -24.18 24.05 -19.68
N THR A 31 -23.17 23.45 -20.32
CA THR A 31 -22.75 23.83 -21.69
C THR A 31 -23.71 23.41 -22.79
N LYS A 32 -24.78 22.70 -22.47
CA LYS A 32 -25.90 22.44 -23.38
C LYS A 32 -26.82 23.64 -23.49
N LEU A 33 -26.72 24.62 -22.59
CA LEU A 33 -27.50 25.83 -22.54
C LEU A 33 -26.72 26.98 -23.19
N PRO A 34 -27.30 27.70 -24.13
CA PRO A 34 -26.60 28.76 -24.87
C PRO A 34 -25.99 29.85 -23.98
N GLU A 35 -26.64 30.13 -22.85
CA GLU A 35 -26.19 31.14 -21.90
C GLU A 35 -24.92 30.72 -21.11
N CYS A 36 -24.45 29.45 -21.20
CA CYS A 36 -23.27 29.00 -20.52
C CYS A 36 -21.99 29.36 -21.27
N VAL A 37 -21.83 30.62 -21.68
CA VAL A 37 -20.60 31.12 -22.29
C VAL A 37 -20.29 32.50 -21.73
N ASN A 38 -19.06 32.68 -21.24
CA ASN A 38 -18.56 33.96 -20.80
C ASN A 38 -17.15 34.19 -21.36
N THR A 39 -17.01 35.20 -22.20
CA THR A 39 -15.78 35.53 -22.92
C THR A 39 -14.90 36.57 -22.20
N SER A 40 -15.26 36.94 -20.97
CA SER A 40 -14.45 37.88 -20.20
C SER A 40 -13.04 37.31 -19.93
N PRO A 41 -11.99 38.09 -20.15
CA PRO A 41 -10.62 37.70 -19.77
C PRO A 41 -10.35 37.84 -18.25
N ASP A 42 -11.26 38.49 -17.50
CA ASP A 42 -11.09 38.77 -16.08
C ASP A 42 -11.58 37.63 -15.18
N ILE A 43 -11.76 36.45 -15.75
CA ILE A 43 -12.17 35.25 -15.01
C ILE A 43 -10.95 34.40 -14.69
N ILE A 44 -10.79 34.04 -13.40
CA ILE A 44 -9.80 33.11 -12.93
C ILE A 44 -10.52 31.83 -12.44
N VAL A 45 -10.15 30.70 -13.00
CA VAL A 45 -10.66 29.39 -12.61
C VAL A 45 -9.63 28.67 -11.77
N LEU A 46 -9.93 28.50 -10.50
CA LEU A 46 -9.12 27.75 -9.55
C LEU A 46 -9.61 26.29 -9.49
N ILE A 47 -8.75 25.34 -9.79
CA ILE A 47 -9.10 23.92 -9.89
C ILE A 47 -8.34 23.16 -8.83
N ASP A 48 -9.06 22.63 -7.86
CA ASP A 48 -8.51 21.74 -6.85
C ASP A 48 -8.41 20.31 -7.40
N GLU A 49 -7.38 19.57 -6.96
CA GLU A 49 -7.06 18.22 -7.42
C GLU A 49 -7.01 18.09 -8.96
N GLY A 50 -6.26 19.01 -9.58
CA GLY A 50 -6.20 19.16 -11.05
C GLY A 50 -5.85 17.89 -11.84
N HIS A 51 -5.27 16.87 -11.20
CA HIS A 51 -5.01 15.55 -11.76
C HIS A 51 -6.26 14.66 -11.84
N ARG A 52 -7.28 14.88 -10.98
CA ARG A 52 -8.52 14.09 -10.96
C ARG A 52 -9.52 14.64 -11.96
N SER A 53 -10.24 13.75 -12.64
CA SER A 53 -11.42 14.04 -13.50
C SER A 53 -11.29 15.21 -14.48
N GLN A 54 -10.11 15.86 -14.59
CA GLN A 54 -9.82 16.96 -15.49
C GLN A 54 -9.40 16.50 -16.90
N GLY A 55 -9.34 15.18 -17.11
CA GLY A 55 -9.17 14.59 -18.42
C GLY A 55 -10.50 14.27 -19.07
N GLY A 56 -10.64 14.65 -20.34
CA GLY A 56 -11.83 14.33 -21.12
C GLY A 56 -12.85 15.45 -21.23
N GLU A 57 -14.06 15.06 -21.56
CA GLU A 57 -15.16 15.93 -21.97
C GLU A 57 -15.46 17.10 -21.02
N ASN A 58 -15.50 16.85 -19.71
CA ASN A 58 -15.85 17.89 -18.74
C ASN A 58 -14.88 19.07 -18.76
N HIS A 59 -13.59 18.78 -18.90
CA HIS A 59 -12.54 19.80 -18.97
C HIS A 59 -12.64 20.62 -20.26
N VAL A 60 -12.85 19.96 -21.40
CA VAL A 60 -13.02 20.61 -22.68
C VAL A 60 -14.25 21.51 -22.65
N ARG A 61 -15.38 21.03 -22.14
CA ARG A 61 -16.61 21.79 -22.00
C ARG A 61 -16.44 23.03 -21.10
N MET A 62 -15.71 22.89 -20.00
CA MET A 62 -15.38 24.01 -19.12
C MET A 62 -14.58 25.09 -19.88
N LYS A 63 -13.56 24.70 -20.63
CA LYS A 63 -12.76 25.65 -21.44
C LYS A 63 -13.56 26.31 -22.54
N LEU A 64 -14.50 25.60 -23.16
CA LEU A 64 -15.38 26.18 -24.18
C LEU A 64 -16.38 27.18 -23.57
N ALA A 65 -16.83 26.93 -22.33
CA ALA A 65 -17.69 27.88 -21.63
C ALA A 65 -16.96 29.17 -21.20
N LEU A 66 -15.67 29.09 -20.97
CA LEU A 66 -14.81 30.16 -20.45
C LEU A 66 -13.51 30.29 -21.28
N PRO A 67 -13.65 30.69 -22.57
CA PRO A 67 -12.54 30.58 -23.54
C PRO A 67 -11.35 31.50 -23.23
N ASN A 68 -11.57 32.63 -22.57
CA ASN A 68 -10.56 33.65 -22.28
C ASN A 68 -10.12 33.65 -20.79
N ALA A 69 -10.68 32.75 -19.98
CA ALA A 69 -10.34 32.66 -18.56
C ALA A 69 -8.92 32.15 -18.32
N ALA A 70 -8.28 32.59 -17.25
CA ALA A 70 -7.05 32.02 -16.73
C ALA A 70 -7.37 30.79 -15.88
N PHE A 71 -6.72 29.65 -16.17
CA PHE A 71 -6.93 28.39 -15.43
C PHE A 71 -5.69 28.08 -14.60
N VAL A 72 -5.87 27.96 -13.29
CA VAL A 72 -4.83 27.62 -12.33
C VAL A 72 -5.22 26.33 -11.62
N ALA A 73 -4.42 25.26 -11.77
CA ALA A 73 -4.66 23.99 -11.13
C ALA A 73 -3.75 23.82 -9.91
N PHE A 74 -4.33 23.33 -8.83
CA PHE A 74 -3.65 22.91 -7.62
C PHE A 74 -3.72 21.39 -7.52
N THR A 75 -2.62 20.73 -7.17
CA THR A 75 -2.59 19.29 -6.94
C THR A 75 -1.40 18.91 -6.07
N GLY A 76 -1.62 18.06 -5.08
CA GLY A 76 -0.54 17.42 -4.33
C GLY A 76 0.21 16.37 -5.12
N THR A 77 -0.29 15.96 -6.30
CA THR A 77 0.23 14.82 -7.05
C THR A 77 0.02 15.00 -8.57
N PRO A 78 0.87 15.79 -9.24
CA PRO A 78 0.79 15.93 -10.69
C PRO A 78 1.10 14.59 -11.37
N LEU A 79 0.29 14.21 -12.38
CA LEU A 79 0.49 12.98 -13.16
C LEU A 79 1.67 13.15 -14.11
N LEU A 80 2.79 12.48 -13.83
CA LEU A 80 4.06 12.68 -14.54
C LEU A 80 4.31 11.73 -15.72
N LYS A 81 3.67 10.53 -15.73
CA LYS A 81 4.06 9.47 -16.67
C LYS A 81 3.41 9.53 -18.06
N GLU A 82 2.24 10.09 -18.21
CA GLU A 82 1.53 9.93 -19.49
C GLU A 82 0.77 11.16 -19.91
N ASP A 83 0.81 12.17 -19.13
CA ASP A 83 -0.03 13.27 -19.41
C ASP A 83 0.12 14.40 -18.43
N LYS A 84 0.25 15.52 -18.98
CA LYS A 84 -1.09 15.88 -19.31
C LYS A 84 -1.70 16.87 -18.32
N THR A 85 -1.22 16.95 -17.04
CA THR A 85 -1.59 18.10 -16.21
C THR A 85 -0.94 19.35 -16.77
N THR A 86 0.31 19.26 -17.18
CA THR A 86 1.02 20.34 -17.89
C THR A 86 0.43 20.65 -19.25
N ASN A 87 -0.01 19.65 -20.01
CA ASN A 87 -0.68 19.83 -21.28
C ASN A 87 -2.08 20.47 -21.15
N LYS A 88 -2.69 20.38 -19.99
CA LYS A 88 -4.04 20.93 -19.73
C LYS A 88 -4.03 22.32 -19.16
N PHE A 89 -3.07 22.60 -18.27
CA PHE A 89 -3.01 23.82 -17.49
C PHE A 89 -1.74 24.66 -17.74
N GLY A 90 -0.84 24.19 -18.61
CA GLY A 90 0.45 24.82 -18.82
C GLY A 90 1.55 24.35 -17.85
N PRO A 91 2.70 25.00 -17.84
CA PRO A 91 3.85 24.60 -17.02
C PRO A 91 3.54 24.70 -15.52
N ILE A 92 4.28 23.91 -14.73
CA ILE A 92 4.21 24.03 -13.27
C ILE A 92 4.86 25.34 -12.84
N VAL A 93 4.05 26.22 -12.28
CA VAL A 93 4.48 27.57 -11.87
C VAL A 93 5.25 27.52 -10.56
N HIS A 94 4.82 26.66 -9.63
CA HIS A 94 5.44 26.48 -8.32
C HIS A 94 5.26 25.05 -7.82
N ALA A 95 6.32 24.50 -7.20
CA ALA A 95 6.29 23.21 -6.53
C ALA A 95 6.74 23.37 -5.06
N TYR A 96 5.87 22.92 -4.14
CA TYR A 96 6.15 22.87 -2.70
C TYR A 96 6.28 21.41 -2.29
N THR A 97 7.51 20.94 -2.18
CA THR A 97 7.80 19.51 -1.94
C THR A 97 7.53 19.11 -0.49
N MET A 98 7.35 17.83 -0.24
CA MET A 98 7.22 17.27 1.11
C MET A 98 8.45 17.62 1.97
N GLN A 99 9.65 17.50 1.41
CA GLN A 99 10.89 17.86 2.11
C GLN A 99 10.86 19.32 2.57
N ARG A 100 10.53 20.25 1.67
CA ARG A 100 10.44 21.67 2.02
C ARG A 100 9.33 21.96 3.04
N ALA A 101 8.22 21.25 2.96
CA ALA A 101 7.13 21.39 3.92
C ALA A 101 7.54 20.93 5.34
N VAL A 102 8.41 19.91 5.44
CA VAL A 102 9.01 19.48 6.71
C VAL A 102 10.03 20.53 7.21
N GLU A 103 10.90 21.04 6.33
CA GLU A 103 11.87 22.08 6.65
C GLU A 103 11.19 23.37 7.14
N ASP A 104 10.11 23.78 6.49
CA ASP A 104 9.29 24.94 6.88
C ASP A 104 8.37 24.64 8.09
N GLN A 105 8.42 23.44 8.67
CA GLN A 105 7.56 22.98 9.77
C GLN A 105 6.05 23.10 9.47
N ALA A 106 5.67 22.96 8.22
CA ALA A 106 4.27 22.94 7.80
C ALA A 106 3.64 21.55 7.94
N VAL A 107 4.45 20.50 7.99
CA VAL A 107 4.06 19.12 8.25
C VAL A 107 5.12 18.42 9.10
N THR A 108 4.77 17.29 9.73
CA THR A 108 5.74 16.45 10.43
C THR A 108 6.51 15.56 9.44
N PRO A 109 7.79 15.21 9.73
CA PRO A 109 8.51 14.22 8.96
C PRO A 109 7.78 12.86 8.97
N LEU A 110 8.06 12.04 7.97
CA LEU A 110 7.50 10.71 7.83
C LEU A 110 8.57 9.64 8.01
N LEU A 111 8.31 8.70 8.88
CA LEU A 111 9.10 7.49 9.06
C LEU A 111 8.40 6.33 8.34
N TYR A 112 9.18 5.46 7.74
CA TYR A 112 8.71 4.24 7.07
C TYR A 112 9.35 3.03 7.71
N GLU A 113 8.54 1.99 7.89
CA GLU A 113 8.95 0.71 8.43
C GLU A 113 8.26 -0.39 7.64
N GLU A 114 9.03 -1.31 7.09
CA GLU A 114 8.53 -2.50 6.43
C GLU A 114 8.36 -3.64 7.46
N ARG A 115 7.25 -4.36 7.36
CA ARG A 115 6.94 -5.54 8.17
C ARG A 115 6.43 -6.64 7.28
N ILE A 116 7.20 -7.70 7.10
CA ILE A 116 6.83 -8.81 6.22
C ILE A 116 6.21 -9.93 7.06
N PRO A 117 4.92 -10.26 6.85
CA PRO A 117 4.33 -11.45 7.45
C PRO A 117 4.92 -12.71 6.83
N ASP A 118 5.46 -13.58 7.65
CA ASP A 118 6.00 -14.87 7.24
C ASP A 118 4.87 -15.88 7.12
N LEU A 119 4.75 -16.50 5.95
CA LEU A 119 3.65 -17.39 5.61
C LEU A 119 4.19 -18.74 5.13
N GLU A 120 3.70 -19.81 5.71
CA GLU A 120 3.84 -21.14 5.14
C GLU A 120 2.73 -21.41 4.15
N VAL A 121 3.06 -21.74 2.92
CA VAL A 121 2.12 -22.03 1.85
C VAL A 121 2.32 -23.46 1.36
N ASN A 122 1.27 -24.27 1.42
CA ASN A 122 1.29 -25.63 0.90
C ASN A 122 0.87 -25.64 -0.59
N ASP A 123 1.80 -25.28 -1.47
CA ASP A 123 1.57 -25.17 -2.91
C ASP A 123 1.00 -26.42 -3.53
N ARG A 124 1.48 -27.61 -3.14
CA ARG A 124 1.00 -28.89 -3.67
C ARG A 124 -0.47 -29.15 -3.32
N ALA A 125 -0.87 -28.81 -2.10
CA ALA A 125 -2.24 -28.96 -1.65
C ALA A 125 -3.14 -27.96 -2.34
N ILE A 126 -2.66 -26.74 -2.57
CA ILE A 126 -3.37 -25.67 -3.29
C ILE A 126 -3.60 -26.08 -4.76
N ASP A 127 -2.56 -26.54 -5.46
CA ASP A 127 -2.69 -26.97 -6.85
C ASP A 127 -3.64 -28.17 -7.00
N ALA A 128 -3.50 -29.20 -6.19
CA ALA A 128 -4.36 -30.37 -6.24
C ALA A 128 -5.84 -30.06 -5.94
N TRP A 129 -6.08 -29.09 -5.04
CA TRP A 129 -7.43 -28.66 -4.74
C TRP A 129 -7.98 -27.73 -5.83
N PHE A 130 -7.17 -26.83 -6.39
CA PHE A 130 -7.54 -25.97 -7.49
C PHE A 130 -7.99 -26.81 -8.70
N ASP A 131 -7.24 -27.86 -9.05
CA ASP A 131 -7.60 -28.79 -10.14
C ASP A 131 -8.95 -29.46 -9.86
N ARG A 132 -9.24 -29.80 -8.61
CA ARG A 132 -10.52 -30.42 -8.22
C ARG A 132 -11.71 -29.47 -8.37
N ILE A 133 -11.60 -28.22 -7.90
CA ILE A 133 -12.70 -27.24 -7.98
C ILE A 133 -12.92 -26.71 -9.39
N THR A 134 -11.92 -26.85 -10.26
CA THR A 134 -11.96 -26.45 -11.67
C THR A 134 -12.13 -27.64 -12.61
N ASP A 135 -12.49 -28.81 -12.07
CA ASP A 135 -12.82 -29.98 -12.88
C ASP A 135 -13.98 -29.65 -13.83
N GLY A 136 -13.80 -29.98 -15.12
CA GLY A 136 -14.74 -29.61 -16.18
C GLY A 136 -14.49 -28.27 -16.85
N LEU A 137 -13.53 -27.44 -16.39
CA LEU A 137 -13.10 -26.24 -17.08
C LEU A 137 -12.00 -26.55 -18.11
N SER A 138 -12.00 -25.83 -19.24
CA SER A 138 -10.91 -25.87 -20.20
C SER A 138 -9.62 -25.28 -19.62
N GLU A 139 -8.47 -25.63 -20.17
CA GLU A 139 -7.16 -25.07 -19.74
C GLU A 139 -7.11 -23.53 -19.87
N ALA A 140 -7.77 -22.95 -20.87
CA ALA A 140 -7.90 -21.51 -21.05
C ALA A 140 -8.72 -20.89 -19.89
N GLN A 141 -9.81 -21.52 -19.47
CA GLN A 141 -10.65 -21.09 -18.34
C GLN A 141 -9.90 -21.21 -17.01
N LYS A 142 -9.17 -22.31 -16.81
CA LYS A 142 -8.31 -22.48 -15.62
C LYS A 142 -7.22 -21.42 -15.56
N ALA A 143 -6.59 -21.13 -16.69
CA ALA A 143 -5.57 -20.07 -16.79
C ALA A 143 -6.15 -18.66 -16.54
N ASP A 144 -7.37 -18.38 -17.02
CA ASP A 144 -8.07 -17.11 -16.74
C ASP A 144 -8.39 -16.99 -15.24
N LEU A 145 -8.88 -18.07 -14.64
CA LEU A 145 -9.20 -18.14 -13.21
C LEU A 145 -7.93 -17.94 -12.35
N LYS A 146 -6.83 -18.69 -12.63
CA LYS A 146 -5.53 -18.50 -11.96
C LYS A 146 -5.04 -17.06 -12.09
N ARG A 147 -5.16 -16.44 -13.25
CA ARG A 147 -4.75 -15.04 -13.50
C ARG A 147 -5.62 -14.03 -12.73
N LYS A 148 -6.92 -14.26 -12.60
CA LYS A 148 -7.83 -13.44 -11.80
C LYS A 148 -7.47 -13.50 -10.31
N TYR A 149 -7.16 -14.68 -9.78
CA TYR A 149 -6.72 -14.86 -8.41
C TYR A 149 -5.36 -14.23 -8.14
N ALA A 150 -4.38 -14.45 -9.03
CA ALA A 150 -3.05 -13.86 -8.89
C ALA A 150 -3.08 -12.32 -8.92
N ARG A 151 -3.96 -11.73 -9.75
CA ARG A 151 -4.14 -10.26 -9.80
C ARG A 151 -4.73 -9.69 -8.52
N LYS A 152 -5.59 -10.44 -7.83
CA LYS A 152 -6.22 -10.01 -6.58
C LYS A 152 -5.32 -10.20 -5.37
N GLY A 153 -4.23 -10.95 -5.49
CA GLY A 153 -3.39 -11.24 -4.35
C GLY A 153 -4.16 -11.97 -3.24
N GLU A 154 -4.94 -12.99 -3.59
CA GLU A 154 -5.85 -13.71 -2.66
C GLU A 154 -5.10 -14.34 -1.48
N VAL A 155 -3.81 -14.69 -1.64
CA VAL A 155 -2.95 -15.12 -0.53
C VAL A 155 -2.89 -14.05 0.57
N TYR A 156 -2.96 -12.77 0.19
CA TYR A 156 -2.98 -11.66 1.14
C TYR A 156 -4.30 -11.53 1.91
N SER A 157 -5.38 -12.17 1.45
CA SER A 157 -6.68 -12.22 2.15
C SER A 157 -6.84 -13.46 3.04
N ALA A 158 -5.83 -14.34 3.09
CA ALA A 158 -5.85 -15.53 3.94
C ALA A 158 -6.06 -15.15 5.41
N ASP A 159 -6.88 -15.92 6.09
CA ASP A 159 -7.39 -15.60 7.43
C ASP A 159 -6.28 -15.52 8.47
N ASP A 160 -5.36 -16.50 8.46
CA ASP A 160 -4.22 -16.53 9.39
C ASP A 160 -3.24 -15.38 9.17
N ARG A 161 -3.02 -14.94 7.92
CA ARG A 161 -2.20 -13.77 7.63
C ARG A 161 -2.82 -12.51 8.21
N ILE A 162 -4.12 -12.30 8.00
CA ILE A 162 -4.84 -11.13 8.52
C ILE A 162 -4.84 -11.15 10.05
N ARG A 163 -5.04 -12.31 10.67
CA ARG A 163 -4.98 -12.48 12.13
C ARG A 163 -3.60 -12.12 12.69
N LEU A 164 -2.54 -12.59 12.06
CA LEU A 164 -1.15 -12.31 12.44
C LEU A 164 -0.85 -10.81 12.39
N ILE A 165 -1.20 -10.15 11.29
CA ILE A 165 -1.02 -8.70 11.13
C ILE A 165 -1.90 -7.92 12.11
N ALA A 166 -3.14 -8.33 12.37
CA ALA A 166 -4.01 -7.69 13.34
C ALA A 166 -3.42 -7.70 14.74
N LEU A 167 -2.82 -8.83 15.15
CA LEU A 167 -2.14 -8.96 16.43
C LEU A 167 -0.89 -8.07 16.50
N ASP A 168 -0.10 -8.00 15.42
CA ASP A 168 1.05 -7.12 15.32
C ASP A 168 0.63 -5.64 15.43
N ILE A 169 -0.40 -5.21 14.69
CA ILE A 169 -0.97 -3.86 14.77
C ILE A 169 -1.43 -3.55 16.19
N ALA A 170 -2.19 -4.45 16.80
CA ALA A 170 -2.71 -4.25 18.15
C ALA A 170 -1.60 -4.06 19.18
N THR A 171 -0.57 -4.90 19.10
CA THR A 171 0.59 -4.84 19.99
C THR A 171 1.46 -3.60 19.74
N HIS A 172 1.75 -3.30 18.47
CA HIS A 172 2.54 -2.13 18.09
C HIS A 172 1.85 -0.83 18.50
N PHE A 173 0.56 -0.68 18.16
CA PHE A 173 -0.18 0.53 18.46
C PHE A 173 -0.21 0.80 19.97
N SER A 174 -0.58 -0.21 20.76
CA SER A 174 -0.70 -0.06 22.23
C SER A 174 0.63 0.25 22.92
N LYS A 175 1.75 -0.27 22.40
CA LYS A 175 3.08 -0.04 22.99
C LYS A 175 3.72 1.28 22.58
N ASN A 176 3.53 1.69 21.30
CA ASN A 176 4.36 2.73 20.70
C ASN A 176 3.60 4.01 20.35
N ILE A 177 2.27 3.96 20.27
CA ILE A 177 1.46 5.06 19.71
C ILE A 177 0.44 5.60 20.72
N ASP A 178 -0.03 4.81 21.66
CA ASP A 178 -1.20 5.13 22.51
C ASP A 178 -0.95 6.22 23.56
N GLU A 179 -0.72 7.45 23.12
CA GLU A 179 -0.66 8.66 23.97
C GLU A 179 -1.69 9.71 23.53
N GLY A 180 -2.95 9.30 23.31
CA GLY A 180 -4.00 10.18 22.78
C GLY A 180 -3.97 10.34 21.26
N LEU A 181 -3.04 9.64 20.58
CA LEU A 181 -2.91 9.61 19.15
C LEU A 181 -3.79 8.54 18.51
N LYS A 182 -3.93 8.60 17.20
CA LYS A 182 -4.82 7.78 16.37
C LYS A 182 -4.06 7.10 15.24
N GLY A 183 -4.69 6.09 14.64
CA GLY A 183 -4.12 5.37 13.51
C GLY A 183 -5.15 5.00 12.45
N GLN A 184 -4.65 4.62 11.28
CA GLN A 184 -5.45 4.18 10.15
C GLN A 184 -4.85 2.92 9.55
N LEU A 185 -5.69 1.93 9.22
CA LEU A 185 -5.30 0.72 8.49
C LEU A 185 -5.93 0.74 7.10
N ALA A 186 -5.10 0.73 6.06
CA ALA A 186 -5.51 0.61 4.67
C ALA A 186 -5.46 -0.86 4.23
N CYS A 187 -6.63 -1.44 3.94
CA CYS A 187 -6.78 -2.83 3.47
C CYS A 187 -7.09 -2.85 1.97
N ASP A 188 -6.81 -3.98 1.32
CA ASP A 188 -7.08 -4.14 -0.12
C ASP A 188 -8.55 -4.44 -0.43
N SER A 189 -9.32 -4.99 0.51
CA SER A 189 -10.69 -5.42 0.27
C SER A 189 -11.63 -5.17 1.45
N LYS A 190 -12.94 -5.17 1.18
CA LYS A 190 -13.98 -5.01 2.21
C LYS A 190 -14.01 -6.19 3.17
N ILE A 191 -13.78 -7.39 2.65
CA ILE A 191 -13.74 -8.61 3.46
C ILE A 191 -12.53 -8.60 4.40
N SER A 192 -11.35 -8.17 3.91
CA SER A 192 -10.17 -8.00 4.74
C SER A 192 -10.41 -6.99 5.86
N ALA A 193 -11.07 -5.86 5.56
CA ALA A 193 -11.42 -4.86 6.57
C ALA A 193 -12.31 -5.42 7.69
N ILE A 194 -13.29 -6.27 7.34
CA ILE A 194 -14.18 -6.94 8.30
C ILE A 194 -13.41 -7.96 9.15
N LYS A 195 -12.52 -8.75 8.52
CA LYS A 195 -11.66 -9.71 9.22
C LYS A 195 -10.70 -8.99 10.19
N TYR A 196 -10.05 -7.91 9.76
CA TYR A 196 -9.21 -7.08 10.63
C TYR A 196 -9.98 -6.57 11.86
N LYS A 197 -11.19 -6.05 11.66
CA LYS A 197 -12.05 -5.60 12.77
C LYS A 197 -12.30 -6.72 13.77
N LYS A 198 -12.66 -7.92 13.28
CA LYS A 198 -12.88 -9.09 14.13
C LYS A 198 -11.65 -9.42 14.97
N TYR A 199 -10.47 -9.54 14.38
CA TYR A 199 -9.26 -9.92 15.10
C TYR A 199 -8.71 -8.84 16.04
N LEU A 200 -8.87 -7.56 15.67
CA LEU A 200 -8.55 -6.46 16.57
C LEU A 200 -9.50 -6.41 17.79
N ASP A 201 -10.79 -6.73 17.62
CA ASP A 201 -11.72 -6.85 18.72
C ASP A 201 -11.40 -8.05 19.62
N GLU A 202 -10.99 -9.18 19.02
CA GLU A 202 -10.53 -10.35 19.79
C GLU A 202 -9.26 -10.05 20.61
N ALA A 203 -8.35 -9.21 20.07
CA ALA A 203 -7.17 -8.74 20.80
C ALA A 203 -7.54 -7.82 21.99
N GLY A 204 -8.62 -7.06 21.88
CA GLY A 204 -9.22 -6.29 22.96
C GLY A 204 -8.37 -5.14 23.54
N LEU A 205 -7.33 -4.68 22.82
CA LEU A 205 -6.41 -3.67 23.32
C LEU A 205 -6.93 -2.23 23.11
N PHE A 206 -7.74 -2.00 22.08
CA PHE A 206 -8.39 -0.71 21.79
C PHE A 206 -9.61 -0.91 20.87
N GLU A 207 -10.45 0.12 20.73
CA GLU A 207 -11.55 0.11 19.78
C GLU A 207 -11.08 0.48 18.36
N SER A 208 -11.61 -0.23 17.36
CA SER A 208 -11.44 0.09 15.93
C SER A 208 -12.79 0.25 15.24
N ALA A 209 -12.83 0.95 14.11
CA ALA A 209 -14.04 1.12 13.31
C ALA A 209 -13.75 0.93 11.81
N VAL A 210 -14.67 0.27 11.12
CA VAL A 210 -14.58 0.03 9.67
C VAL A 210 -15.31 1.12 8.91
N VAL A 211 -14.67 1.70 7.89
CA VAL A 211 -15.28 2.66 6.96
C VAL A 211 -15.06 2.19 5.53
N ILE A 212 -16.06 1.52 4.97
CA ILE A 212 -16.08 0.98 3.62
C ILE A 212 -17.25 1.55 2.80
N SER A 213 -17.23 1.36 1.48
CA SER A 213 -18.35 1.71 0.61
C SER A 213 -19.44 0.63 0.66
N PRO A 214 -20.71 0.95 0.32
CA PRO A 214 -21.78 -0.03 0.30
C PRO A 214 -21.48 -1.20 -0.64
N PRO A 215 -22.15 -2.35 -0.43
CA PRO A 215 -22.12 -3.44 -1.39
C PRO A 215 -22.61 -2.94 -2.77
N ASP A 216 -21.95 -3.34 -3.85
CA ASP A 216 -22.41 -3.05 -5.20
C ASP A 216 -23.48 -4.06 -5.61
N THR A 217 -24.73 -3.61 -5.68
CA THR A 217 -25.89 -4.46 -6.02
C THR A 217 -26.24 -4.42 -7.51
N ARG A 218 -25.46 -3.75 -8.36
CA ARG A 218 -25.76 -3.64 -9.79
C ARG A 218 -25.57 -4.97 -10.49
N GLU A 219 -26.60 -5.44 -11.19
CA GLU A 219 -26.52 -6.63 -12.03
C GLU A 219 -25.60 -6.40 -13.23
N GLY A 220 -24.78 -7.40 -13.56
CA GLY A 220 -23.94 -7.41 -14.77
C GLY A 220 -22.50 -6.93 -14.57
N ASN A 221 -22.05 -6.68 -13.36
CA ASN A 221 -20.64 -6.45 -13.10
C ASN A 221 -19.90 -7.78 -13.05
N THR A 222 -19.09 -8.06 -14.08
CA THR A 222 -18.30 -9.30 -14.22
C THR A 222 -16.89 -9.16 -13.65
N GLU A 223 -16.54 -7.97 -13.17
CA GLU A 223 -15.31 -7.80 -12.41
C GLU A 223 -15.51 -8.43 -11.03
N VAL A 224 -14.43 -9.02 -10.53
CA VAL A 224 -14.38 -9.64 -9.22
C VAL A 224 -14.73 -8.59 -8.15
N ASP A 225 -15.99 -8.58 -7.72
CA ASP A 225 -16.48 -7.64 -6.72
C ASP A 225 -16.87 -8.41 -5.44
N GLU A 226 -16.00 -8.36 -4.44
CA GLU A 226 -16.25 -8.90 -3.10
C GLU A 226 -17.46 -8.28 -2.40
N SER A 227 -17.99 -7.16 -2.92
CA SER A 227 -19.17 -6.50 -2.36
C SER A 227 -20.41 -7.40 -2.31
N LYS A 228 -20.46 -8.43 -3.17
CA LYS A 228 -21.56 -9.40 -3.24
C LYS A 228 -21.42 -10.54 -2.24
N LEU A 229 -20.27 -10.69 -1.58
CA LEU A 229 -20.08 -11.75 -0.60
C LEU A 229 -21.08 -11.63 0.55
N PRO A 230 -21.67 -12.73 0.99
CA PRO A 230 -22.67 -12.75 2.07
C PRO A 230 -22.16 -12.06 3.36
N GLU A 231 -20.88 -12.18 3.67
CA GLU A 231 -20.23 -11.60 4.83
C GLU A 231 -20.22 -10.07 4.78
N VAL A 232 -19.91 -9.47 3.63
CA VAL A 232 -19.91 -8.01 3.44
C VAL A 232 -21.33 -7.47 3.51
N THR A 233 -22.28 -8.15 2.87
CA THR A 233 -23.69 -7.77 2.90
C THR A 233 -24.27 -7.88 4.32
N LYS A 234 -23.94 -8.94 5.06
CA LYS A 234 -24.34 -9.12 6.45
C LYS A 234 -23.76 -8.03 7.33
N TRP A 235 -22.44 -7.79 7.24
CA TRP A 235 -21.79 -6.75 8.02
C TRP A 235 -22.41 -5.38 7.78
N TRP A 236 -22.69 -5.04 6.51
CA TRP A 236 -23.33 -3.78 6.14
C TRP A 236 -24.71 -3.64 6.78
N LYS A 237 -25.54 -4.69 6.71
CA LYS A 237 -26.86 -4.71 7.33
C LYS A 237 -26.81 -4.54 8.84
N ASP A 238 -25.84 -5.20 9.49
CA ASP A 238 -25.73 -5.22 10.95
C ASP A 238 -25.16 -3.89 11.51
N ASN A 239 -24.27 -3.21 10.77
CA ASN A 239 -23.54 -2.02 11.25
C ASN A 239 -24.04 -0.70 10.67
N VAL A 240 -24.50 -0.67 9.42
CA VAL A 240 -25.00 0.53 8.74
C VAL A 240 -26.53 0.47 8.60
N GLY A 241 -27.10 -0.69 8.31
CA GLY A 241 -28.54 -0.90 8.18
C GLY A 241 -29.14 -0.09 7.04
N THR A 242 -30.19 0.65 7.36
CA THR A 242 -30.89 1.58 6.44
C THR A 242 -30.35 3.00 6.48
N GLN A 243 -29.34 3.27 7.31
CA GLN A 243 -28.73 4.58 7.43
C GLN A 243 -28.02 4.97 6.13
N ASP A 244 -28.08 6.26 5.76
CA ASP A 244 -27.27 6.77 4.68
C ASP A 244 -25.78 6.63 4.98
N GLU A 245 -25.02 6.16 3.99
CA GLU A 245 -23.58 5.92 4.09
C GLU A 245 -22.81 7.16 4.56
N SER A 246 -23.20 8.33 4.09
CA SER A 246 -22.53 9.59 4.44
C SER A 246 -22.78 9.97 5.90
N VAL A 247 -23.93 9.62 6.46
CA VAL A 247 -24.27 9.83 7.87
C VAL A 247 -23.46 8.87 8.75
N TYR A 248 -23.42 7.58 8.39
CA TYR A 248 -22.58 6.60 9.07
C TYR A 248 -21.11 7.04 9.12
N THR A 249 -20.55 7.36 7.95
CA THR A 249 -19.16 7.79 7.83
C THR A 249 -18.86 9.04 8.69
N ARG A 250 -19.75 10.03 8.66
CA ARG A 250 -19.63 11.26 9.47
C ARG A 250 -19.64 10.96 10.95
N ASN A 251 -20.53 10.08 11.41
CA ASN A 251 -20.62 9.69 12.79
C ASN A 251 -19.34 8.97 13.27
N VAL A 252 -18.80 8.07 12.45
CA VAL A 252 -17.53 7.38 12.76
C VAL A 252 -16.38 8.37 12.84
N ILE A 253 -16.27 9.31 11.89
CA ILE A 253 -15.24 10.35 11.89
C ILE A 253 -15.37 11.23 13.14
N SER A 254 -16.58 11.67 13.49
CA SER A 254 -16.80 12.47 14.70
C SER A 254 -16.40 11.72 15.98
N ARG A 255 -16.73 10.42 16.07
CA ARG A 255 -16.26 9.58 17.18
C ARG A 255 -14.74 9.43 17.17
N PHE A 256 -14.13 9.26 16.01
CA PHE A 256 -12.68 9.11 15.89
C PHE A 256 -11.93 10.33 16.41
N ASP A 257 -12.43 11.53 16.16
CA ASP A 257 -11.86 12.76 16.70
C ASP A 257 -12.06 12.90 18.23
N THR A 258 -13.26 12.60 18.74
CA THR A 258 -13.67 12.95 20.11
C THR A 258 -13.58 11.80 21.12
N ASP A 259 -13.74 10.55 20.68
CA ASP A 259 -13.76 9.38 21.57
C ASP A 259 -12.34 8.82 21.74
N GLU A 260 -11.80 8.89 22.95
CA GLU A 260 -10.46 8.39 23.26
C GLU A 260 -10.31 6.87 23.10
N LYS A 261 -11.39 6.10 23.16
CA LYS A 261 -11.35 4.63 23.03
C LYS A 261 -11.21 4.19 21.56
N LEU A 262 -11.81 4.94 20.63
CA LEU A 262 -11.71 4.64 19.21
C LEU A 262 -10.34 5.10 18.67
N LYS A 263 -9.39 4.17 18.54
CA LYS A 263 -8.00 4.43 18.21
C LYS A 263 -7.64 4.23 16.74
N LEU A 264 -8.35 3.32 16.06
CA LEU A 264 -7.96 2.89 14.70
C LEU A 264 -9.16 2.92 13.75
N LEU A 265 -8.98 3.53 12.56
CA LEU A 265 -9.90 3.40 11.43
C LEU A 265 -9.40 2.33 10.45
N ILE A 266 -10.27 1.41 10.06
CA ILE A 266 -10.00 0.38 9.07
C ILE A 266 -10.72 0.77 7.78
N VAL A 267 -9.96 0.98 6.71
CA VAL A 267 -10.48 1.53 5.45
C VAL A 267 -9.98 0.75 4.24
N VAL A 268 -10.71 0.82 3.13
CA VAL A 268 -10.25 0.28 1.83
C VAL A 268 -9.75 1.42 0.95
N ASP A 269 -10.65 2.29 0.47
CA ASP A 269 -10.30 3.46 -0.34
C ASP A 269 -10.76 4.77 0.30
N LYS A 270 -11.83 4.69 1.08
CA LYS A 270 -12.37 5.85 1.79
C LYS A 270 -11.39 6.38 2.83
N LEU A 271 -11.41 7.68 3.04
CA LEU A 271 -10.57 8.38 4.01
C LEU A 271 -9.04 8.28 3.76
N LEU A 272 -8.59 7.55 2.73
CA LEU A 272 -7.22 7.66 2.25
C LEU A 272 -6.98 8.99 1.53
N THR A 273 -8.06 9.65 1.10
CA THR A 273 -8.04 10.96 0.46
C THR A 273 -9.10 11.87 1.08
N GLY A 274 -8.81 13.16 1.23
CA GLY A 274 -9.79 14.14 1.72
C GLY A 274 -10.14 14.06 3.20
N PHE A 275 -9.46 13.21 3.98
CA PHE A 275 -9.64 13.08 5.42
C PHE A 275 -8.58 13.90 6.18
N ASP A 276 -9.00 14.66 7.17
CA ASP A 276 -8.14 15.50 7.97
C ASP A 276 -8.36 15.23 9.46
N GLU A 277 -7.38 14.56 10.08
CA GLU A 277 -7.33 14.28 11.51
C GLU A 277 -5.88 14.44 11.98
N PRO A 278 -5.54 15.55 12.65
CA PRO A 278 -4.17 15.81 13.09
C PRO A 278 -3.61 14.76 14.04
N LYS A 279 -4.44 14.12 14.86
CA LYS A 279 -4.04 13.03 15.77
C LYS A 279 -3.68 11.74 15.04
N ASN A 280 -4.06 11.60 13.75
CA ASN A 280 -3.74 10.41 12.95
C ASN A 280 -2.24 10.34 12.70
N THR A 281 -1.53 9.45 13.39
CA THR A 281 -0.06 9.41 13.45
C THR A 281 0.52 8.23 12.69
N VAL A 282 -0.18 7.09 12.67
CA VAL A 282 0.30 5.89 12.02
C VAL A 282 -0.67 5.44 10.92
N LEU A 283 -0.10 5.10 9.75
CA LEU A 283 -0.80 4.42 8.66
C LEU A 283 -0.22 3.02 8.50
N TYR A 284 -1.00 2.02 8.86
CA TYR A 284 -0.73 0.63 8.54
C TYR A 284 -1.20 0.34 7.12
N ILE A 285 -0.33 -0.27 6.31
CA ILE A 285 -0.57 -0.46 4.87
C ILE A 285 -0.57 -1.94 4.56
N ASP A 286 -1.75 -2.52 4.39
CA ASP A 286 -1.96 -3.85 3.84
C ASP A 286 -2.71 -3.78 2.51
N LYS A 287 -2.22 -2.92 1.62
CA LYS A 287 -2.80 -2.64 0.32
C LYS A 287 -1.71 -2.26 -0.69
N PRO A 288 -1.79 -2.73 -1.95
CA PRO A 288 -0.87 -2.28 -3.00
C PRO A 288 -1.18 -0.83 -3.39
N LEU A 289 -0.57 0.13 -2.71
CA LEU A 289 -0.68 1.54 -3.01
C LEU A 289 0.36 1.93 -4.07
N LYS A 290 -0.06 2.66 -5.11
CA LYS A 290 0.81 3.08 -6.21
C LYS A 290 0.75 4.57 -6.44
N SER A 291 1.91 5.15 -6.76
CA SER A 291 2.08 6.53 -7.24
C SER A 291 1.20 7.55 -6.50
N HIS A 292 0.20 8.07 -7.18
CA HIS A 292 -0.71 9.09 -6.69
C HIS A 292 -1.47 8.70 -5.40
N ASN A 293 -2.05 7.49 -5.36
CA ASN A 293 -2.82 7.03 -4.20
C ASN A 293 -1.91 6.85 -2.98
N LEU A 294 -0.65 6.47 -3.19
CA LEU A 294 0.34 6.34 -2.14
C LEU A 294 0.64 7.72 -1.51
N ILE A 295 0.97 8.74 -2.31
CA ILE A 295 1.25 10.09 -1.79
C ILE A 295 0.04 10.66 -1.03
N GLN A 296 -1.17 10.45 -1.54
CA GLN A 296 -2.37 10.94 -0.85
C GLN A 296 -2.65 10.22 0.47
N ALA A 297 -2.39 8.92 0.55
CA ALA A 297 -2.56 8.15 1.78
C ALA A 297 -1.52 8.55 2.85
N ILE A 298 -0.26 8.69 2.47
CA ILE A 298 0.79 9.08 3.41
C ILE A 298 0.61 10.50 3.95
N ALA A 299 0.02 11.42 3.16
CA ALA A 299 -0.31 12.77 3.60
C ALA A 299 -1.38 12.82 4.71
N ARG A 300 -1.99 11.68 5.06
CA ARG A 300 -2.95 11.61 6.19
C ARG A 300 -2.27 11.57 7.55
N VAL A 301 -1.01 11.15 7.62
CA VAL A 301 -0.29 10.95 8.88
C VAL A 301 0.83 11.95 9.14
N ASN A 302 1.04 12.92 8.27
CA ASN A 302 2.08 13.95 8.46
C ASN A 302 1.55 15.31 8.92
N ARG A 303 0.30 15.40 9.38
CA ARG A 303 -0.28 16.63 9.93
C ARG A 303 0.37 16.99 11.24
N LEU A 304 0.52 18.31 11.50
CA LEU A 304 1.05 18.81 12.77
C LEU A 304 0.08 18.56 13.93
N HIS A 305 0.60 18.08 15.04
CA HIS A 305 -0.12 17.99 16.29
C HIS A 305 0.86 18.11 17.47
N PRO A 306 0.51 18.76 18.62
CA PRO A 306 1.44 18.96 19.73
C PRO A 306 2.04 17.67 20.32
N LEU A 307 1.31 16.55 20.28
CA LEU A 307 1.77 15.25 20.78
C LEU A 307 2.58 14.46 19.74
N LYS A 308 2.79 15.01 18.53
CA LYS A 308 3.30 14.25 17.39
C LYS A 308 4.58 14.86 16.85
N LYS A 309 5.64 14.08 16.83
CA LYS A 309 6.94 14.48 16.29
C LYS A 309 7.14 14.06 14.83
N PHE A 310 6.52 12.95 14.44
CA PHE A 310 6.58 12.36 13.09
C PHE A 310 5.29 11.61 12.77
N GLY A 311 5.03 11.37 11.48
CA GLY A 311 4.06 10.39 11.02
C GLY A 311 4.76 9.07 10.75
N LEU A 312 4.07 7.94 10.95
CA LEU A 312 4.64 6.61 10.81
C LEU A 312 3.88 5.82 9.74
N LEU A 313 4.62 5.20 8.82
CA LEU A 313 4.10 4.28 7.81
C LEU A 313 4.60 2.88 8.16
N ILE A 314 3.67 1.96 8.42
CA ILE A 314 3.95 0.54 8.66
C ILE A 314 3.42 -0.25 7.48
N ASP A 315 4.29 -0.90 6.73
CA ASP A 315 3.99 -1.54 5.46
C ASP A 315 4.10 -3.07 5.55
N TYR A 316 2.99 -3.76 5.27
CA TYR A 316 2.90 -5.23 5.20
C TYR A 316 2.88 -5.77 3.76
N ARG A 317 3.16 -4.92 2.75
CA ARG A 317 3.07 -5.26 1.31
C ARG A 317 4.36 -5.09 0.54
N GLY A 318 5.41 -4.54 1.14
CA GLY A 318 6.68 -4.30 0.46
C GLY A 318 6.59 -3.20 -0.61
N ILE A 319 5.96 -2.07 -0.29
CA ILE A 319 5.80 -0.95 -1.24
C ILE A 319 7.00 0.01 -1.27
N LEU A 320 8.09 -0.31 -0.58
CA LEU A 320 9.26 0.57 -0.43
C LEU A 320 9.82 1.04 -1.77
N ALA A 321 9.99 0.13 -2.74
CA ALA A 321 10.51 0.49 -4.07
C ALA A 321 9.56 1.43 -4.83
N GLU A 322 8.25 1.29 -4.68
CA GLU A 322 7.26 2.19 -5.27
C GLU A 322 7.26 3.54 -4.56
N LEU A 323 7.43 3.56 -3.25
CA LEU A 323 7.53 4.77 -2.43
C LEU A 323 8.76 5.59 -2.84
N ASP A 324 9.93 4.98 -2.89
CA ASP A 324 11.19 5.63 -3.29
C ASP A 324 11.12 6.19 -4.72
N THR A 325 10.65 5.36 -5.67
CA THR A 325 10.45 5.78 -7.05
C THR A 325 9.47 6.95 -7.18
N THR A 326 8.39 6.93 -6.40
CA THR A 326 7.35 7.97 -6.45
C THR A 326 7.87 9.27 -5.87
N ILE A 327 8.48 9.24 -4.69
CA ILE A 327 9.04 10.43 -4.04
C ILE A 327 10.18 11.03 -4.86
N GLY A 328 11.08 10.20 -5.41
CA GLY A 328 12.15 10.64 -6.29
C GLY A 328 11.65 11.43 -7.51
N LYS A 329 10.55 10.97 -8.14
CA LYS A 329 9.92 11.70 -9.26
C LYS A 329 9.36 13.05 -8.85
N TYR A 330 8.78 13.18 -7.65
CA TYR A 330 8.25 14.46 -7.17
C TYR A 330 9.37 15.43 -6.79
N GLN A 331 10.47 14.94 -6.23
CA GLN A 331 11.65 15.77 -5.95
C GLN A 331 12.33 16.27 -7.23
N ASP A 332 12.48 15.39 -8.23
CA ASP A 332 13.05 15.74 -9.54
C ASP A 332 12.18 16.78 -10.28
N LEU A 333 10.86 16.67 -10.13
CA LEU A 333 9.94 17.67 -10.68
C LEU A 333 10.20 19.08 -10.13
N ALA A 334 10.45 19.22 -8.83
CA ALA A 334 10.76 20.52 -8.23
C ALA A 334 12.04 21.15 -8.80
N SER A 335 13.05 20.33 -9.10
CA SER A 335 14.30 20.81 -9.72
C SER A 335 14.11 21.26 -11.17
N ARG A 336 13.19 20.61 -11.91
CA ARG A 336 12.90 20.93 -13.32
C ARG A 336 12.01 22.19 -13.47
N THR A 337 11.19 22.52 -12.48
CA THR A 337 10.29 23.69 -12.56
C THR A 337 11.04 25.04 -12.43
N GLN A 338 12.23 25.05 -11.83
CA GLN A 338 13.05 26.26 -11.76
C GLN A 338 13.75 26.61 -13.08
N GLY A 339 13.77 25.71 -14.08
CA GLY A 339 14.48 25.88 -15.35
C GLY A 339 13.63 26.18 -16.59
N GLY A 340 12.29 26.16 -16.50
CA GLY A 340 11.38 26.40 -17.64
C GLY A 340 11.37 25.27 -18.67
N TYR A 341 10.19 24.68 -18.93
CA TYR A 341 9.99 23.78 -20.08
C TYR A 341 9.96 24.58 -21.40
N ASP A 342 10.64 24.08 -22.43
CA ASP A 342 10.56 24.65 -23.77
C ASP A 342 9.18 24.33 -24.39
N ILE A 343 8.40 25.36 -24.67
CA ILE A 343 7.02 25.28 -25.18
C ILE A 343 6.95 24.58 -26.55
N LYS A 344 8.08 24.49 -27.26
CA LYS A 344 8.15 23.92 -28.64
C LYS A 344 7.90 22.41 -28.74
N ASP A 345 8.12 21.66 -27.67
CA ASP A 345 7.86 20.19 -27.63
C ASP A 345 6.36 19.85 -27.50
N ILE A 346 5.52 20.80 -27.15
CA ILE A 346 4.09 20.63 -26.92
C ILE A 346 3.26 20.84 -28.18
N ASP A 347 3.67 21.73 -29.07
CA ASP A 347 2.88 22.07 -30.29
C ASP A 347 2.79 20.91 -31.29
N GLY A 348 3.79 20.06 -31.40
CA GLY A 348 3.77 18.90 -32.29
C GLY A 348 2.82 17.78 -31.86
N LEU A 349 2.64 17.59 -30.55
CA LEU A 349 1.70 16.61 -29.98
C LEU A 349 0.23 17.06 -30.09
N TYR A 350 -0.03 18.35 -29.97
CA TYR A 350 -1.38 18.91 -30.05
C TYR A 350 -1.97 18.83 -31.48
N SER A 351 -1.16 19.02 -32.52
CA SER A 351 -1.63 18.95 -33.91
C SER A 351 -1.95 17.52 -34.37
N ALA A 352 -1.21 16.51 -33.86
CA ALA A 352 -1.47 15.11 -34.18
C ALA A 352 -2.75 14.58 -33.52
N MET A 353 -3.05 14.99 -32.28
CA MET A 353 -4.26 14.59 -31.56
C MET A 353 -5.52 15.31 -32.09
N SER A 354 -5.40 16.47 -32.69
CA SER A 354 -6.55 17.29 -33.13
C SER A 354 -7.30 16.73 -34.33
N SER A 355 -6.72 15.78 -35.10
CA SER A 355 -7.33 15.20 -36.29
C SER A 355 -7.78 13.73 -36.16
N GLU A 356 -7.34 13.04 -35.12
CA GLU A 356 -7.59 11.58 -34.92
C GLU A 356 -9.10 11.28 -34.84
N TYR A 357 -9.90 12.16 -34.25
CA TYR A 357 -11.36 12.00 -34.13
C TYR A 357 -12.10 11.92 -35.46
N LYS A 358 -11.51 12.42 -36.55
CA LYS A 358 -12.09 12.32 -37.90
C LYS A 358 -12.21 10.87 -38.39
N ARG A 359 -11.51 9.94 -37.78
CA ARG A 359 -11.61 8.50 -38.07
C ARG A 359 -12.84 7.84 -37.42
N LEU A 360 -13.49 8.50 -36.47
CA LEU A 360 -14.64 7.92 -35.73
C LEU A 360 -15.76 7.39 -36.63
N PRO A 361 -16.25 8.11 -37.65
CA PRO A 361 -17.31 7.59 -38.52
C PRO A 361 -16.88 6.33 -39.27
N HIS A 362 -15.64 6.26 -39.71
CA HIS A 362 -15.09 5.09 -40.40
C HIS A 362 -15.01 3.88 -39.45
N LEU A 363 -14.42 4.05 -38.27
CA LEU A 363 -14.28 3.00 -37.26
C LEU A 363 -15.65 2.53 -36.73
N TYR A 364 -16.60 3.44 -36.58
CA TYR A 364 -17.98 3.12 -36.24
C TYR A 364 -18.63 2.23 -37.30
N ASN A 365 -18.47 2.56 -38.59
CA ASN A 365 -19.00 1.76 -39.69
C ASN A 365 -18.30 0.39 -39.79
N GLN A 366 -17.00 0.31 -39.57
CA GLN A 366 -16.26 -0.96 -39.51
C GLN A 366 -16.79 -1.86 -38.40
N LEU A 367 -16.99 -1.32 -37.21
CA LEU A 367 -17.54 -2.08 -36.08
C LEU A 367 -18.95 -2.63 -36.39
N TRP A 368 -19.83 -1.80 -36.98
CA TRP A 368 -21.18 -2.23 -37.35
C TRP A 368 -21.24 -3.12 -38.58
N ALA A 369 -20.23 -3.11 -39.45
CA ALA A 369 -20.16 -4.01 -40.61
C ALA A 369 -20.13 -5.49 -40.20
N ILE A 370 -19.54 -5.80 -39.04
CA ILE A 370 -19.51 -7.14 -38.45
C ILE A 370 -20.94 -7.66 -38.19
N PHE A 371 -21.83 -6.77 -37.86
CA PHE A 371 -23.26 -7.04 -37.58
C PHE A 371 -24.18 -6.67 -38.75
N ALA A 372 -23.70 -6.71 -39.99
CA ALA A 372 -24.47 -6.31 -41.18
C ALA A 372 -25.77 -7.11 -41.35
N GLY A 373 -25.80 -8.37 -40.89
CA GLY A 373 -26.99 -9.24 -40.92
C GLY A 373 -28.06 -8.93 -39.85
N VAL A 374 -27.73 -8.08 -38.87
CA VAL A 374 -28.63 -7.76 -37.75
C VAL A 374 -29.59 -6.64 -38.15
N LYS A 375 -30.90 -6.93 -38.15
CA LYS A 375 -31.94 -5.97 -38.54
C LYS A 375 -32.20 -4.91 -37.49
N ASN A 376 -32.16 -5.27 -36.22
CA ASN A 376 -32.37 -4.35 -35.12
C ASN A 376 -31.10 -4.22 -34.25
N LYS A 377 -30.42 -3.10 -34.37
CA LYS A 377 -29.16 -2.79 -33.65
C LYS A 377 -29.32 -2.71 -32.12
N ASN A 378 -30.54 -2.56 -31.63
CA ASN A 378 -30.85 -2.52 -30.20
C ASN A 378 -31.26 -3.88 -29.64
N ASP A 379 -31.39 -4.90 -30.50
CA ASP A 379 -31.73 -6.25 -30.09
C ASP A 379 -30.48 -7.02 -29.73
N THR A 380 -30.24 -7.13 -28.43
CA THR A 380 -29.06 -7.79 -27.89
C THR A 380 -28.97 -9.26 -28.29
N GLU A 381 -30.11 -9.97 -28.45
CA GLU A 381 -30.11 -11.37 -28.82
C GLU A 381 -29.68 -11.58 -30.28
N GLN A 382 -30.10 -10.68 -31.19
CA GLN A 382 -29.62 -10.72 -32.58
C GLN A 382 -28.10 -10.45 -32.66
N LEU A 383 -27.58 -9.52 -31.84
CA LEU A 383 -26.14 -9.26 -31.77
C LEU A 383 -25.38 -10.45 -31.19
N ARG A 384 -25.90 -11.08 -30.14
CA ARG A 384 -25.32 -12.30 -29.53
C ARG A 384 -25.27 -13.47 -30.49
N ALA A 385 -26.29 -13.66 -31.32
CA ALA A 385 -26.35 -14.74 -32.31
C ALA A 385 -25.19 -14.72 -33.31
N VAL A 386 -24.61 -13.53 -33.62
CA VAL A 386 -23.45 -13.38 -34.50
C VAL A 386 -22.15 -13.82 -33.84
N LEU A 387 -22.08 -13.77 -32.52
CA LEU A 387 -20.83 -13.99 -31.74
C LEU A 387 -20.83 -15.32 -30.99
N VAL A 388 -21.99 -15.99 -30.82
CA VAL A 388 -22.07 -17.26 -30.11
C VAL A 388 -21.21 -18.32 -30.83
N PRO A 389 -20.42 -19.14 -30.12
CA PRO A 389 -19.63 -20.21 -30.75
C PRO A 389 -20.52 -21.11 -31.58
N LYS A 390 -20.12 -21.37 -32.82
CA LYS A 390 -20.81 -22.31 -33.73
C LYS A 390 -19.81 -23.30 -34.28
N MET A 391 -19.92 -24.54 -33.75
CA MET A 391 -19.02 -25.63 -34.12
C MET A 391 -19.47 -26.26 -35.43
N GLU A 392 -18.58 -26.38 -36.40
CA GLU A 392 -18.77 -27.11 -37.65
C GLU A 392 -17.61 -28.08 -37.88
N GLU A 393 -17.88 -29.26 -38.36
CA GLU A 393 -16.84 -30.24 -38.71
C GLU A 393 -16.18 -29.81 -40.05
N ARG A 394 -14.86 -29.58 -40.03
CA ARG A 394 -14.05 -29.30 -41.20
C ARG A 394 -12.79 -30.16 -41.17
N ASP A 395 -12.56 -30.90 -42.22
CA ASP A 395 -11.38 -31.78 -42.35
C ASP A 395 -11.22 -32.80 -41.20
N GLY A 396 -12.32 -33.19 -40.52
CA GLY A 396 -12.33 -34.14 -39.39
C GLY A 396 -12.08 -33.47 -38.03
N GLU A 397 -11.98 -32.14 -37.97
CA GLU A 397 -11.89 -31.38 -36.73
C GLU A 397 -13.11 -30.47 -36.52
N MET A 398 -13.54 -30.34 -35.28
CA MET A 398 -14.60 -29.40 -34.90
C MET A 398 -14.00 -27.99 -34.78
N VAL A 399 -14.40 -27.09 -35.66
CA VAL A 399 -13.90 -25.71 -35.73
C VAL A 399 -15.03 -24.73 -35.40
N ASP A 400 -14.78 -23.76 -34.56
CA ASP A 400 -15.71 -22.66 -34.31
C ASP A 400 -15.64 -21.62 -35.45
N ILE A 401 -16.63 -21.65 -36.31
CA ILE A 401 -16.69 -20.77 -37.47
C ILE A 401 -16.95 -19.30 -37.13
N HIS A 402 -17.41 -18.99 -35.92
CA HIS A 402 -17.60 -17.63 -35.44
C HIS A 402 -16.39 -17.05 -34.70
N GLN A 403 -15.31 -17.82 -34.50
CA GLN A 403 -14.11 -17.33 -33.81
C GLN A 403 -13.52 -16.10 -34.48
N LYS A 404 -13.30 -16.17 -35.78
CA LYS A 404 -12.79 -15.03 -36.54
C LYS A 404 -13.69 -13.80 -36.43
N THR A 405 -14.99 -13.97 -36.41
CA THR A 405 -15.96 -12.88 -36.27
C THR A 405 -15.82 -12.21 -34.89
N ARG A 406 -15.57 -13.01 -33.83
CA ARG A 406 -15.30 -12.46 -32.49
C ARG A 406 -13.97 -11.69 -32.44
N ASP A 407 -12.92 -12.23 -33.05
CA ASP A 407 -11.62 -11.57 -33.09
C ASP A 407 -11.70 -10.24 -33.83
N ASP A 408 -12.33 -10.21 -35.01
CA ASP A 408 -12.57 -9.00 -35.80
C ASP A 408 -13.41 -7.98 -35.00
N PHE A 409 -14.42 -8.44 -34.24
CA PHE A 409 -15.23 -7.60 -33.37
C PHE A 409 -14.41 -7.01 -32.22
N PHE A 410 -13.56 -7.79 -31.54
CA PHE A 410 -12.73 -7.32 -30.44
C PHE A 410 -11.71 -6.28 -30.91
N GLU A 411 -11.11 -6.47 -32.07
CA GLU A 411 -10.18 -5.52 -32.69
C GLU A 411 -10.88 -4.22 -33.08
N ALA A 412 -12.00 -4.30 -33.81
CA ALA A 412 -12.76 -3.13 -34.25
C ALA A 412 -13.29 -2.31 -33.07
N LEU A 413 -13.78 -2.97 -32.01
CA LEU A 413 -14.24 -2.28 -30.79
C LEU A 413 -13.08 -1.59 -30.07
N THR A 414 -11.91 -2.22 -30.00
CA THR A 414 -10.73 -1.64 -29.36
C THR A 414 -10.26 -0.40 -30.11
N ALA A 415 -10.21 -0.45 -31.43
CA ALA A 415 -9.84 0.68 -32.28
C ALA A 415 -10.86 1.85 -32.15
N PHE A 416 -12.15 1.57 -32.20
CA PHE A 416 -13.20 2.56 -32.08
C PHE A 416 -13.23 3.21 -30.69
N ALA A 417 -13.18 2.42 -29.62
CA ALA A 417 -13.17 2.93 -28.25
C ALA A 417 -11.91 3.75 -27.94
N GLY A 418 -10.76 3.33 -28.45
CA GLY A 418 -9.49 4.06 -28.34
C GLY A 418 -9.56 5.44 -29.03
N CYS A 419 -10.06 5.49 -30.27
CA CYS A 419 -10.25 6.73 -31.00
C CYS A 419 -11.26 7.65 -30.30
N LEU A 420 -12.38 7.13 -29.82
CA LEU A 420 -13.37 7.91 -29.06
C LEU A 420 -12.80 8.49 -27.77
N LYS A 421 -11.98 7.71 -27.07
CA LYS A 421 -11.31 8.18 -25.84
C LYS A 421 -10.42 9.40 -26.12
N VAL A 422 -9.65 9.36 -27.21
CA VAL A 422 -8.82 10.50 -27.64
C VAL A 422 -9.68 11.67 -28.11
N ALA A 423 -10.74 11.43 -28.91
CA ALA A 423 -11.68 12.44 -29.37
C ALA A 423 -12.32 13.24 -28.22
N LEU A 424 -12.77 12.56 -27.17
CA LEU A 424 -13.39 13.18 -26.00
C LEU A 424 -12.43 14.06 -25.17
N GLN A 425 -11.15 14.08 -25.50
CA GLN A 425 -10.14 14.96 -24.91
C GLN A 425 -9.77 16.15 -25.82
N SER A 426 -10.33 16.23 -27.02
CA SER A 426 -10.01 17.24 -28.02
C SER A 426 -11.05 18.34 -28.08
N ALA A 427 -10.63 19.61 -27.90
CA ALA A 427 -11.51 20.77 -28.06
C ALA A 427 -12.07 20.88 -29.49
N THR A 428 -11.26 20.53 -30.50
CA THR A 428 -11.67 20.57 -31.89
C THR A 428 -12.80 19.62 -32.22
N PHE A 429 -12.86 18.44 -31.56
CA PHE A 429 -13.98 17.51 -31.71
C PHE A 429 -15.32 18.09 -31.23
N PHE A 430 -15.31 18.93 -30.20
CA PHE A 430 -16.52 19.55 -29.67
C PHE A 430 -16.96 20.79 -30.45
N THR A 431 -16.04 21.45 -31.15
CA THR A 431 -16.30 22.62 -31.98
C THR A 431 -16.55 22.28 -33.43
N ASP A 432 -16.19 21.06 -33.88
CA ASP A 432 -16.43 20.60 -35.25
C ASP A 432 -17.92 20.35 -35.49
N LYS A 433 -18.49 21.13 -36.39
CA LYS A 433 -19.92 21.07 -36.77
C LYS A 433 -20.34 19.77 -37.43
N SER A 434 -19.37 18.99 -37.95
CA SER A 434 -19.63 17.66 -38.53
C SER A 434 -19.94 16.58 -37.48
N PHE A 435 -19.71 16.85 -36.18
CA PHE A 435 -20.04 15.98 -35.08
C PHE A 435 -21.04 16.64 -34.14
N THR A 436 -22.29 16.27 -34.28
CA THR A 436 -23.37 16.79 -33.42
C THR A 436 -23.31 16.20 -32.01
N GLU A 437 -24.04 16.77 -31.05
CA GLU A 437 -24.19 16.18 -29.72
C GLU A 437 -24.85 14.79 -29.77
N GLN A 438 -25.74 14.58 -30.75
CA GLN A 438 -26.38 13.29 -30.98
C GLN A 438 -25.37 12.24 -31.44
N ASP A 439 -24.44 12.57 -32.35
CA ASP A 439 -23.36 11.67 -32.80
C ASP A 439 -22.46 11.30 -31.64
N ARG A 440 -22.05 12.25 -30.81
CA ARG A 440 -21.20 12.00 -29.63
C ARG A 440 -21.87 11.06 -28.63
N ASN A 441 -23.16 11.23 -28.37
CA ASN A 441 -23.91 10.35 -27.49
C ASN A 441 -24.07 8.96 -28.10
N LEU A 442 -24.37 8.88 -29.40
CA LEU A 442 -24.44 7.61 -30.13
C LEU A 442 -23.13 6.81 -30.00
N TYR A 443 -21.99 7.45 -30.20
CA TYR A 443 -20.69 6.78 -30.07
C TYR A 443 -20.42 6.28 -28.64
N LYS A 444 -20.77 7.07 -27.63
CA LYS A 444 -20.63 6.65 -26.22
C LYS A 444 -21.53 5.47 -25.87
N GLU A 445 -22.79 5.51 -26.29
CA GLU A 445 -23.75 4.44 -26.07
C GLU A 445 -23.34 3.17 -26.80
N THR A 446 -22.82 3.30 -28.03
CA THR A 446 -22.30 2.18 -28.81
C THR A 446 -21.10 1.52 -28.10
N VAL A 447 -20.12 2.28 -27.60
CA VAL A 447 -19.00 1.69 -26.85
C VAL A 447 -19.50 0.96 -25.61
N LYS A 448 -20.46 1.53 -24.87
CA LYS A 448 -21.04 0.88 -23.69
C LYS A 448 -21.75 -0.43 -24.04
N GLN A 449 -22.61 -0.42 -25.05
CA GLN A 449 -23.35 -1.60 -25.51
C GLN A 449 -22.39 -2.70 -26.00
N MET A 450 -21.43 -2.33 -26.85
CA MET A 450 -20.49 -3.29 -27.45
C MET A 450 -19.47 -3.82 -26.44
N SER A 451 -19.11 -3.04 -25.42
CA SER A 451 -18.28 -3.53 -24.33
C SER A 451 -18.98 -4.61 -23.50
N SER A 452 -20.26 -4.41 -23.19
CA SER A 452 -21.07 -5.44 -22.52
C SER A 452 -21.23 -6.70 -23.38
N LEU A 453 -21.42 -6.51 -24.68
CA LEU A 453 -21.51 -7.63 -25.64
C LEU A 453 -20.18 -8.39 -25.75
N ARG A 454 -19.05 -7.69 -25.73
CA ARG A 454 -17.70 -8.32 -25.69
C ARG A 454 -17.51 -9.19 -24.46
N GLN A 455 -17.86 -8.68 -23.28
CA GLN A 455 -17.76 -9.44 -22.03
C GLN A 455 -18.60 -10.73 -22.09
N TRP A 456 -19.84 -10.62 -22.58
CA TRP A 456 -20.70 -11.78 -22.77
C TRP A 456 -20.09 -12.78 -23.77
N ALA A 457 -19.58 -12.31 -24.93
CA ALA A 457 -18.99 -13.18 -25.95
C ALA A 457 -17.78 -13.94 -25.41
N MET A 458 -16.92 -13.30 -24.62
CA MET A 458 -15.75 -13.94 -23.99
C MET A 458 -16.15 -15.00 -22.94
N GLN A 459 -17.28 -14.83 -22.28
CA GLN A 459 -17.81 -15.86 -21.35
C GLN A 459 -18.33 -17.08 -22.09
N VAL A 460 -19.14 -16.86 -23.15
CA VAL A 460 -19.79 -17.96 -23.90
C VAL A 460 -18.81 -18.73 -24.77
N SER A 461 -17.75 -18.07 -25.26
CA SER A 461 -16.68 -18.74 -26.02
C SER A 461 -15.71 -19.55 -25.15
N GLY A 462 -15.88 -19.51 -23.83
CA GLY A 462 -15.00 -20.21 -22.91
C GLY A 462 -13.63 -19.53 -22.72
N GLU A 463 -13.51 -18.28 -23.11
CA GLU A 463 -12.28 -17.50 -22.90
C GLU A 463 -12.19 -16.88 -21.51
N GLN A 464 -13.33 -16.71 -20.84
CA GLN A 464 -13.41 -16.19 -19.48
C GLN A 464 -14.38 -17.02 -18.61
N VAL A 465 -14.09 -17.05 -17.33
CA VAL A 465 -14.89 -17.70 -16.29
C VAL A 465 -15.52 -16.65 -15.38
N ASN A 466 -16.76 -16.90 -14.92
CA ASN A 466 -17.35 -16.07 -13.88
C ASN A 466 -16.63 -16.36 -12.56
N TYR A 467 -15.97 -15.35 -12.01
CA TYR A 467 -15.24 -15.47 -10.76
C TYR A 467 -16.15 -15.81 -9.57
N ASP A 468 -17.34 -15.21 -9.52
CA ASP A 468 -18.25 -15.33 -8.37
C ASP A 468 -18.62 -16.79 -8.08
N ASP A 469 -18.63 -17.66 -9.11
CA ASP A 469 -18.96 -19.08 -8.98
C ASP A 469 -17.86 -19.87 -8.22
N TYR A 470 -16.64 -19.36 -8.19
CA TYR A 470 -15.47 -20.03 -7.60
C TYR A 470 -14.90 -19.29 -6.38
N ALA A 471 -15.27 -18.02 -6.15
CA ALA A 471 -14.68 -17.16 -5.15
C ALA A 471 -14.71 -17.75 -3.73
N GLU A 472 -15.85 -18.30 -3.32
CA GLU A 472 -16.01 -18.91 -1.99
C GLU A 472 -15.16 -20.18 -1.82
N GLN A 473 -15.04 -20.97 -2.87
CA GLN A 473 -14.28 -22.23 -2.83
C GLN A 473 -12.77 -21.96 -2.77
N VAL A 474 -12.29 -20.99 -3.55
CA VAL A 474 -10.87 -20.62 -3.55
C VAL A 474 -10.49 -19.92 -2.24
N LYS A 475 -11.36 -19.09 -1.67
CA LYS A 475 -11.15 -18.52 -0.34
C LYS A 475 -10.98 -19.61 0.72
N LYS A 476 -11.87 -20.60 0.76
CA LYS A 476 -11.77 -21.74 1.69
C LYS A 476 -10.47 -22.54 1.48
N LEU A 477 -10.01 -22.65 0.24
CA LEU A 477 -8.74 -23.29 -0.10
C LEU A 477 -7.57 -22.55 0.52
N LEU A 478 -7.48 -21.24 0.34
CA LEU A 478 -6.39 -20.42 0.83
C LEU A 478 -6.39 -20.33 2.37
N ASP A 479 -7.56 -20.13 2.99
CA ASP A 479 -7.71 -20.11 4.44
C ASP A 479 -7.25 -21.44 5.10
N LYS A 480 -7.33 -22.55 4.36
CA LYS A 480 -6.91 -23.87 4.87
C LYS A 480 -5.40 -24.16 4.68
N HIS A 481 -4.77 -23.59 3.66
CA HIS A 481 -3.42 -23.98 3.23
C HIS A 481 -2.39 -22.86 3.30
N VAL A 482 -2.76 -21.69 3.79
CA VAL A 482 -1.86 -20.58 4.08
C VAL A 482 -1.87 -20.34 5.58
N THR A 483 -0.71 -20.54 6.22
CA THR A 483 -0.56 -20.37 7.67
C THR A 483 0.38 -19.21 7.96
N GLY A 484 -0.02 -18.33 8.86
CA GLY A 484 0.83 -17.23 9.32
C GLY A 484 1.81 -17.72 10.40
N VAL A 485 3.09 -17.43 10.24
CA VAL A 485 4.15 -17.83 11.20
C VAL A 485 4.51 -16.66 12.10
N GLU A 486 5.07 -15.58 11.54
CA GLU A 486 5.44 -14.36 12.26
C GLU A 486 5.44 -13.13 11.36
N VAL A 487 5.60 -11.93 11.95
CA VAL A 487 5.85 -10.70 11.20
C VAL A 487 7.32 -10.34 11.37
N ARG A 488 8.05 -10.24 10.27
CA ARG A 488 9.47 -9.86 10.25
C ARG A 488 9.64 -8.40 9.87
N GLU A 489 10.62 -7.75 10.47
CA GLU A 489 11.08 -6.40 10.14
C GLU A 489 12.46 -6.52 9.45
N PRO A 490 12.51 -6.68 8.11
CA PRO A 490 13.79 -6.98 7.41
C PRO A 490 14.76 -5.81 7.44
N ASP A 491 14.22 -4.58 7.42
CA ASP A 491 15.00 -3.34 7.38
C ASP A 491 14.60 -2.40 8.53
N GLY A 492 15.52 -1.52 8.92
CA GLY A 492 15.25 -0.54 9.96
C GLY A 492 14.25 0.55 9.54
N VAL A 493 14.01 1.48 10.44
CA VAL A 493 13.12 2.64 10.18
C VAL A 493 13.82 3.65 9.27
N TYR A 494 13.14 4.08 8.21
CA TYR A 494 13.64 5.06 7.24
C TYR A 494 12.86 6.36 7.29
N GLU A 495 13.54 7.48 7.07
CA GLU A 495 12.86 8.76 6.82
C GLU A 495 12.49 8.89 5.34
N VAL A 496 11.19 9.07 5.11
CA VAL A 496 10.65 9.24 3.77
C VAL A 496 11.12 10.57 3.15
N GLY A 497 11.75 10.49 1.97
CA GLY A 497 12.26 11.67 1.26
C GLY A 497 13.78 11.87 1.35
N LYS A 498 14.47 11.16 2.24
CA LYS A 498 15.94 11.22 2.36
C LYS A 498 16.67 9.99 1.82
N MET A 499 15.94 9.00 1.31
CA MET A 499 16.53 7.82 0.70
C MET A 499 17.46 8.21 -0.45
N GLY A 500 18.75 7.87 -0.30
CA GLY A 500 19.77 8.09 -1.33
C GLY A 500 20.56 9.42 -1.27
N LYS A 501 20.31 10.31 -0.32
CA LYS A 501 21.11 11.54 -0.15
C LYS A 501 21.99 11.45 1.10
N SER A 502 23.31 11.42 0.90
CA SER A 502 24.30 11.60 1.96
C SER A 502 24.52 13.09 2.20
N GLU A 503 23.82 13.68 3.15
CA GLU A 503 24.10 15.04 3.63
C GLU A 503 24.98 14.99 4.88
N LYS A 504 25.88 15.96 5.03
CA LYS A 504 26.74 16.03 6.20
C LYS A 504 26.00 16.63 7.38
N PRO A 505 26.02 16.01 8.57
CA PRO A 505 25.31 16.52 9.75
C PRO A 505 25.69 17.94 10.19
N GLU A 506 26.91 18.36 9.86
CA GLU A 506 27.42 19.68 10.19
C GLU A 506 26.76 20.81 9.39
N GLU A 507 26.08 20.49 8.30
CA GLU A 507 25.38 21.43 7.41
C GLU A 507 23.89 21.58 7.78
N TRP A 508 23.41 20.87 8.79
CA TRP A 508 22.00 20.86 9.21
C TRP A 508 21.68 22.03 10.17
N ASP A 509 20.46 22.53 10.09
CA ASP A 509 19.97 23.46 11.11
C ASP A 509 19.58 22.70 12.41
N ASN A 510 19.36 23.47 13.50
CA ASN A 510 19.08 22.90 14.81
C ASN A 510 17.79 22.07 14.84
N ASN A 511 16.75 22.41 14.05
CA ASN A 511 15.49 21.69 14.03
C ASN A 511 15.64 20.36 13.28
N LYS A 512 16.33 20.38 12.14
CA LYS A 512 16.66 19.16 11.39
C LYS A 512 17.50 18.22 12.23
N THR A 513 18.52 18.75 12.92
CA THR A 513 19.39 17.95 13.78
C THR A 513 18.62 17.28 14.94
N ARG A 514 17.65 17.99 15.56
CA ARG A 514 16.80 17.44 16.61
C ARG A 514 15.89 16.33 16.08
N ASN A 515 15.26 16.54 14.90
CA ASN A 515 14.42 15.53 14.27
C ASN A 515 15.21 14.25 13.95
N GLU A 516 16.42 14.38 13.39
CA GLU A 516 17.31 13.26 13.11
C GLU A 516 17.75 12.53 14.39
N THR A 517 17.96 13.27 15.48
CA THR A 517 18.26 12.69 16.79
C THR A 517 17.10 11.83 17.31
N ASP A 518 15.85 12.31 17.20
CA ASP A 518 14.68 11.56 17.62
C ASP A 518 14.45 10.29 16.75
N ILE A 519 14.77 10.39 15.45
CA ILE A 519 14.72 9.25 14.52
C ILE A 519 15.71 8.16 14.93
N ILE A 520 17.00 8.53 15.14
CA ILE A 520 18.03 7.57 15.56
C ILE A 520 17.67 6.97 16.92
N LYS A 521 17.17 7.76 17.87
CA LYS A 521 16.75 7.29 19.18
C LYS A 521 15.64 6.23 19.06
N THR A 522 14.65 6.47 18.22
CA THR A 522 13.55 5.53 17.96
C THR A 522 14.08 4.23 17.33
N ARG A 523 14.95 4.36 16.32
CA ARG A 523 15.60 3.22 15.65
C ARG A 523 16.40 2.38 16.64
N VAL A 524 17.23 3.00 17.45
CA VAL A 524 18.07 2.30 18.45
C VAL A 524 17.21 1.59 19.50
N THR A 525 16.13 2.22 19.96
CA THR A 525 15.20 1.59 20.90
C THR A 525 14.63 0.29 20.31
N LYS A 526 14.18 0.35 19.04
CA LYS A 526 13.70 -0.85 18.34
C LYS A 526 14.76 -1.93 18.16
N MET A 527 15.96 -1.56 17.74
CA MET A 527 17.06 -2.51 17.59
C MET A 527 17.32 -3.26 18.88
N ILE A 528 17.33 -2.55 20.03
CA ILE A 528 17.54 -3.19 21.34
C ILE A 528 16.36 -4.11 21.70
N GLU A 529 15.13 -3.68 21.48
CA GLU A 529 13.93 -4.43 21.91
C GLU A 529 13.62 -5.62 21.00
N GLN A 530 13.94 -5.56 19.74
CA GLN A 530 13.50 -6.53 18.73
C GLN A 530 14.63 -7.35 18.14
N GLU A 531 15.73 -6.70 17.69
CA GLU A 531 16.82 -7.40 17.02
C GLU A 531 17.75 -8.12 18.01
N LEU A 532 17.82 -7.69 19.27
CA LEU A 532 18.64 -8.34 20.31
C LEU A 532 17.86 -9.39 21.14
N ARG A 533 16.68 -9.84 20.69
CA ARG A 533 15.92 -10.90 21.38
C ARG A 533 16.69 -12.23 21.46
N ASP A 534 17.57 -12.46 20.51
CA ASP A 534 18.49 -13.60 20.48
C ASP A 534 19.73 -13.42 21.36
N ASP A 535 19.90 -12.27 22.00
CA ASP A 535 21.00 -11.97 22.94
C ASP A 535 20.47 -11.20 24.16
N PRO A 536 19.86 -11.90 25.15
CA PRO A 536 19.28 -11.27 26.34
C PRO A 536 20.27 -10.46 27.17
N TYR A 537 21.56 -10.80 27.14
CA TYR A 537 22.59 -10.04 27.82
C TYR A 537 22.85 -8.70 27.14
N ALA A 538 23.08 -8.74 25.85
CA ALA A 538 23.28 -7.52 25.07
C ALA A 538 22.03 -6.61 25.13
N GLN A 539 20.82 -7.18 25.04
CA GLN A 539 19.58 -6.44 25.17
C GLN A 539 19.49 -5.69 26.50
N GLU A 540 19.80 -6.34 27.63
CA GLU A 540 19.77 -5.73 28.95
C GLU A 540 20.88 -4.66 29.10
N ALA A 541 22.09 -4.94 28.62
CA ALA A 541 23.24 -4.03 28.68
C ALA A 541 23.00 -2.78 27.86
N PHE A 542 22.54 -2.91 26.59
CA PHE A 542 22.22 -1.76 25.73
C PHE A 542 21.01 -0.99 26.20
N SER A 543 20.00 -1.62 26.81
CA SER A 543 18.86 -0.91 27.43
C SER A 543 19.33 -0.01 28.61
N LYS A 544 20.31 -0.44 29.39
CA LYS A 544 20.91 0.38 30.45
C LYS A 544 21.73 1.53 29.86
N LEU A 545 22.54 1.26 28.85
CA LEU A 545 23.36 2.26 28.17
C LEU A 545 22.49 3.30 27.43
N LEU A 546 21.36 2.91 26.85
CA LEU A 546 20.43 3.82 26.21
C LEU A 546 19.83 4.83 27.22
N ARG A 547 19.46 4.36 28.42
CA ARG A 547 18.98 5.26 29.49
C ARG A 547 20.05 6.30 29.86
N MET A 548 21.29 5.86 30.03
CA MET A 548 22.42 6.76 30.33
C MET A 548 22.66 7.74 29.20
N ALA A 549 22.59 7.29 27.94
CA ALA A 549 22.74 8.16 26.78
C ALA A 549 21.60 9.20 26.68
N ILE A 550 20.37 8.83 27.04
CA ILE A 550 19.24 9.79 27.12
C ILE A 550 19.50 10.84 28.18
N GLU A 551 19.91 10.45 29.39
CA GLU A 551 20.23 11.38 30.50
C GLU A 551 21.41 12.31 30.14
N GLU A 552 22.41 11.82 29.40
CA GLU A 552 23.52 12.63 28.90
C GLU A 552 23.07 13.60 27.82
N ALA A 553 22.22 13.14 26.89
CA ALA A 553 21.65 13.98 25.85
C ALA A 553 20.80 15.11 26.41
N GLU A 554 20.08 14.92 27.52
CA GLU A 554 19.32 16.00 28.19
C GLU A 554 20.25 17.15 28.65
N LYS A 555 21.45 16.82 29.10
CA LYS A 555 22.47 17.83 29.47
C LYS A 555 23.03 18.59 28.28
N LEU A 556 22.87 18.06 27.09
CA LEU A 556 23.33 18.64 25.82
C LEU A 556 22.19 19.32 25.04
N PHE A 557 21.08 19.67 25.70
CA PHE A 557 19.88 20.24 25.05
C PHE A 557 20.16 21.45 24.14
N ASP A 558 21.09 22.29 24.53
CA ASP A 558 21.51 23.48 23.77
C ASP A 558 22.50 23.16 22.62
N HIS A 559 22.89 21.90 22.45
CA HIS A 559 23.85 21.45 21.45
C HIS A 559 23.30 20.29 20.60
N PRO A 560 22.32 20.53 19.70
CA PRO A 560 21.64 19.47 18.94
C PRO A 560 22.58 18.56 18.15
N LEU A 561 23.62 19.10 17.53
CA LEU A 561 24.60 18.31 16.78
C LEU A 561 25.36 17.31 17.69
N LYS A 562 25.69 17.69 18.91
CA LYS A 562 26.33 16.77 19.86
C LYS A 562 25.39 15.66 20.32
N GLN A 563 24.10 15.97 20.50
CA GLN A 563 23.07 14.95 20.79
C GLN A 563 22.96 13.95 19.64
N TYR A 564 22.89 14.44 18.41
CA TYR A 564 22.85 13.60 17.22
C TYR A 564 24.06 12.66 17.12
N LEU A 565 25.26 13.18 17.26
CA LEU A 565 26.50 12.40 17.21
C LEU A 565 26.57 11.33 18.31
N LEU A 566 26.09 11.66 19.52
CA LEU A 566 25.99 10.71 20.64
C LEU A 566 25.11 9.51 20.28
N PHE A 567 23.90 9.76 19.76
CA PHE A 567 22.99 8.68 19.40
C PHE A 567 23.43 7.93 18.14
N ARG A 568 24.09 8.57 17.18
CA ARG A 568 24.69 7.93 16.02
C ARG A 568 25.80 6.94 16.42
N GLU A 569 26.73 7.37 17.26
CA GLU A 569 27.79 6.51 17.79
C GLU A 569 27.22 5.35 18.61
N PHE A 570 26.15 5.63 19.36
CA PHE A 570 25.45 4.61 20.12
C PHE A 570 24.76 3.58 19.19
N ALA A 571 24.12 4.03 18.11
CA ALA A 571 23.51 3.16 17.11
C ALA A 571 24.55 2.20 16.49
N GLU A 572 25.71 2.73 16.09
CA GLU A 572 26.81 1.93 15.54
C GLU A 572 27.31 0.84 16.53
N LYS A 573 27.32 1.15 17.84
CA LYS A 573 27.68 0.17 18.89
C LYS A 573 26.61 -0.93 19.03
N VAL A 574 25.34 -0.58 18.95
CA VAL A 574 24.23 -1.55 19.02
C VAL A 574 24.22 -2.45 17.79
N GLU A 575 24.35 -1.90 16.58
CA GLU A 575 24.43 -2.66 15.32
C GLU A 575 25.59 -3.66 15.32
N ALA A 576 26.75 -3.23 15.78
CA ALA A 576 27.94 -4.07 15.90
C ALA A 576 27.89 -5.02 17.11
N ARG A 577 26.86 -4.96 17.96
CA ARG A 577 26.78 -5.62 19.28
C ARG A 577 28.04 -5.44 20.11
N LYS A 578 28.69 -4.29 20.03
CA LYS A 578 29.98 -4.01 20.66
C LYS A 578 29.81 -3.57 22.10
N LEU A 579 29.97 -4.50 23.02
CA LEU A 579 29.99 -4.26 24.47
C LEU A 579 31.45 -4.31 24.98
N SER A 580 31.81 -3.39 25.86
CA SER A 580 33.16 -3.24 26.39
C SER A 580 33.60 -4.40 27.29
N ASP A 581 32.63 -5.17 27.74
CA ASP A 581 32.83 -6.28 28.69
C ASP A 581 32.66 -7.66 28.04
N ILE A 582 32.58 -7.73 26.71
CA ILE A 582 32.58 -8.94 25.90
C ILE A 582 33.91 -9.03 25.14
N PRO A 583 34.61 -10.20 25.13
CA PRO A 583 35.85 -10.38 24.39
C PRO A 583 35.70 -10.13 22.89
N GLU A 584 36.64 -9.36 22.32
CA GLU A 584 36.60 -9.00 20.88
C GLU A 584 36.66 -10.22 19.95
N ALA A 585 37.23 -11.32 20.41
CA ALA A 585 37.27 -12.61 19.69
C ALA A 585 35.87 -13.14 19.34
N LEU A 586 34.83 -12.76 20.09
CA LEU A 586 33.43 -13.15 19.84
C LEU A 586 32.72 -12.29 18.82
N ALA A 587 33.28 -11.17 18.40
CA ALA A 587 32.63 -10.24 17.43
C ALA A 587 32.39 -10.92 16.07
N VAL A 588 33.07 -11.97 15.73
CA VAL A 588 32.93 -12.72 14.47
C VAL A 588 31.73 -13.69 14.48
N ASN A 589 31.15 -13.98 15.65
CA ASN A 589 30.04 -14.92 15.80
C ASN A 589 29.03 -14.41 16.84
N LYS A 590 27.93 -13.84 16.36
CA LYS A 590 26.86 -13.26 17.20
C LYS A 590 26.19 -14.26 18.14
N HIS A 591 26.09 -15.54 17.73
CA HIS A 591 25.50 -16.58 18.56
C HIS A 591 26.44 -16.97 19.71
N ALA A 592 27.72 -17.19 19.42
CA ALA A 592 28.72 -17.45 20.47
C ALA A 592 28.81 -16.28 21.44
N GLN A 593 28.68 -15.03 20.96
CA GLN A 593 28.61 -13.83 21.80
C GLN A 593 27.42 -13.87 22.75
N ALA A 594 26.22 -14.23 22.25
CA ALA A 594 25.02 -14.36 23.07
C ALA A 594 25.18 -15.43 24.14
N TYR A 595 25.78 -16.62 23.83
CA TYR A 595 26.02 -17.68 24.80
C TYR A 595 27.04 -17.28 25.88
N TYR A 596 28.06 -16.54 25.49
CA TYR A 596 29.01 -15.97 26.47
C TYR A 596 28.29 -14.96 27.39
N GLY A 597 27.37 -14.13 26.87
CA GLY A 597 26.53 -13.24 27.65
C GLY A 597 25.66 -13.99 28.67
N VAL A 598 25.11 -15.14 28.29
CA VAL A 598 24.37 -16.03 29.22
C VAL A 598 25.26 -16.52 30.34
N PHE A 599 26.48 -16.98 30.05
CA PHE A 599 27.40 -17.41 31.09
C PHE A 599 27.69 -16.28 32.07
N LYS A 600 27.95 -15.09 31.57
CA LYS A 600 28.25 -13.92 32.37
C LYS A 600 27.09 -13.51 33.27
N LYS A 601 25.84 -13.63 32.75
CA LYS A 601 24.62 -13.33 33.50
C LYS A 601 24.35 -14.35 34.61
N GLU A 602 24.50 -15.62 34.33
CA GLU A 602 24.14 -16.69 35.26
C GLU A 602 25.27 -17.04 36.24
N LEU A 603 26.50 -16.61 35.96
CA LEU A 603 27.71 -16.88 36.79
C LEU A 603 28.45 -15.57 37.12
N PRO A 604 27.80 -14.56 37.70
CA PRO A 604 28.41 -13.24 37.92
C PRO A 604 29.67 -13.32 38.80
N GLU A 605 29.69 -14.23 39.73
CA GLU A 605 30.84 -14.45 40.65
C GLU A 605 32.10 -14.90 39.92
N VAL A 606 31.96 -15.71 38.85
CA VAL A 606 33.07 -16.19 38.02
C VAL A 606 33.69 -15.07 37.22
N PHE A 607 32.87 -14.13 36.76
CA PHE A 607 33.31 -12.99 35.94
C PHE A 607 33.57 -11.71 36.76
N ALA A 608 33.42 -11.74 38.09
CA ALA A 608 33.76 -10.64 38.97
C ALA A 608 35.26 -10.38 39.03
N VAL A 609 36.07 -11.42 38.83
CA VAL A 609 37.53 -11.33 38.73
C VAL A 609 37.92 -11.19 37.26
N ASN A 610 38.62 -10.11 36.93
CA ASN A 610 39.06 -9.85 35.56
C ASN A 610 40.32 -10.70 35.28
N ASP A 611 40.11 -12.00 35.06
CA ASP A 611 41.16 -12.97 34.78
C ASP A 611 41.12 -13.40 33.30
N ASP A 612 42.18 -13.10 32.58
CA ASP A 612 42.30 -13.38 31.15
C ASP A 612 42.16 -14.90 30.84
N GLN A 613 42.62 -15.77 31.73
CA GLN A 613 42.49 -17.21 31.53
C GLN A 613 41.06 -17.69 31.68
N VAL A 614 40.32 -17.10 32.60
CA VAL A 614 38.89 -17.38 32.75
C VAL A 614 38.14 -16.89 31.53
N GLN A 615 38.39 -15.66 31.05
CA GLN A 615 37.76 -15.14 29.87
C GLN A 615 38.04 -15.97 28.61
N GLU A 616 39.30 -16.38 28.40
CA GLU A 616 39.67 -17.25 27.28
C GLU A 616 38.98 -18.61 27.33
N LYS A 617 38.86 -19.20 28.49
CA LYS A 617 38.18 -20.50 28.70
C LYS A 617 36.71 -20.41 28.34
N TRP A 618 36.02 -19.40 28.86
CA TRP A 618 34.60 -19.23 28.59
C TRP A 618 34.31 -18.76 27.14
N THR A 619 35.22 -18.04 26.52
CA THR A 619 35.16 -17.71 25.08
C THR A 619 35.25 -19.00 24.23
N LYS A 620 36.16 -19.89 24.51
CA LYS A 620 36.26 -21.20 23.82
C LYS A 620 35.00 -22.03 24.03
N LEU A 621 34.48 -22.05 25.26
CA LEU A 621 33.24 -22.77 25.58
C LEU A 621 32.03 -22.20 24.82
N ALA A 622 31.94 -20.88 24.62
CA ALA A 622 30.88 -20.27 23.85
C ALA A 622 30.91 -20.72 22.38
N PHE A 623 32.04 -20.79 21.74
CA PHE A 623 32.20 -21.36 20.40
C PHE A 623 31.88 -22.86 20.34
N GLU A 624 32.23 -23.62 21.37
CA GLU A 624 31.91 -25.04 21.45
C GLU A 624 30.40 -25.28 21.57
N VAL A 625 29.71 -24.48 22.37
CA VAL A 625 28.24 -24.47 22.47
C VAL A 625 27.61 -24.14 21.12
N ASP A 626 28.10 -23.13 20.43
CA ASP A 626 27.62 -22.78 19.09
C ASP A 626 27.78 -23.92 18.09
N SER A 627 28.95 -24.55 18.08
CA SER A 627 29.23 -25.72 17.23
C SER A 627 28.26 -26.89 17.49
N ILE A 628 27.96 -27.17 18.77
CA ILE A 628 27.01 -28.22 19.17
C ILE A 628 25.61 -27.89 18.66
N ILE A 629 25.17 -26.63 18.77
CA ILE A 629 23.85 -26.18 18.33
C ILE A 629 23.73 -26.26 16.82
N VAL A 630 24.70 -25.72 16.07
CA VAL A 630 24.75 -25.80 14.61
C VAL A 630 24.67 -27.25 14.13
N LYS A 631 25.41 -28.16 14.77
CA LYS A 631 25.36 -29.59 14.45
C LYS A 631 24.00 -30.20 14.74
N ALA A 632 23.40 -29.91 15.90
CA ALA A 632 22.10 -30.44 16.28
C ALA A 632 20.98 -29.95 15.33
N VAL A 633 21.04 -28.69 14.89
CA VAL A 633 20.11 -28.13 13.88
C VAL A 633 20.28 -28.82 12.53
N ALA A 634 21.54 -29.03 12.08
CA ALA A 634 21.81 -29.69 10.80
C ALA A 634 21.35 -31.17 10.78
N GLU A 635 21.49 -31.88 11.90
CA GLU A 635 21.13 -33.29 12.00
C GLU A 635 19.64 -33.54 12.24
N ASN A 636 18.87 -32.54 12.75
CA ASN A 636 17.48 -32.70 13.17
C ASN A 636 16.55 -31.64 12.56
N SER A 637 16.85 -31.17 11.36
CA SER A 637 16.22 -30.00 10.71
C SER A 637 14.70 -30.07 10.51
N LEU A 638 14.05 -31.20 10.75
CA LEU A 638 12.62 -31.41 10.49
C LEU A 638 11.72 -31.24 11.72
N ASN A 639 12.27 -31.23 12.94
CA ASN A 639 11.45 -31.14 14.16
C ASN A 639 12.16 -30.35 15.26
N PRO A 640 11.63 -29.16 15.62
CA PRO A 640 12.21 -28.32 16.68
C PRO A 640 12.39 -29.04 18.05
N GLN A 641 11.48 -29.97 18.40
CA GLN A 641 11.56 -30.70 19.66
C GLN A 641 12.74 -31.66 19.67
N ASP A 642 13.07 -32.26 18.54
CA ASP A 642 14.22 -33.15 18.43
C ASP A 642 15.54 -32.37 18.48
N ILE A 643 15.58 -31.17 17.88
CA ILE A 643 16.70 -30.24 18.01
C ILE A 643 16.92 -29.87 19.47
N GLU A 644 15.90 -29.44 20.19
CA GLU A 644 15.99 -29.07 21.61
C GLU A 644 16.48 -30.24 22.47
N LYS A 645 16.00 -31.43 22.22
CA LYS A 645 16.40 -32.64 22.93
C LYS A 645 17.86 -32.97 22.66
N ALA A 646 18.32 -32.92 21.41
CA ALA A 646 19.69 -33.16 21.02
C ALA A 646 20.65 -32.15 21.67
N VAL A 647 20.28 -30.85 21.63
CA VAL A 647 21.02 -29.75 22.24
C VAL A 647 21.11 -29.95 23.76
N LYS A 648 20.02 -30.20 24.47
CA LYS A 648 20.01 -30.45 25.91
C LYS A 648 20.90 -31.61 26.28
N THR A 649 20.81 -32.71 25.55
CA THR A 649 21.61 -33.92 25.83
C THR A 649 23.11 -33.68 25.68
N SER A 650 23.53 -32.87 24.72
CA SER A 650 24.90 -32.53 24.45
C SER A 650 25.49 -31.44 25.36
N LEU A 651 24.68 -30.43 25.69
CA LEU A 651 25.11 -29.27 26.48
C LEU A 651 25.23 -29.59 27.99
N LEU A 652 24.32 -30.40 28.54
CA LEU A 652 24.29 -30.67 29.98
C LEU A 652 25.63 -31.24 30.52
N PRO A 653 26.27 -32.29 29.92
CA PRO A 653 27.54 -32.80 30.41
C PRO A 653 28.67 -31.77 30.27
N LEU A 654 28.71 -31.04 29.15
CA LEU A 654 29.72 -30.03 28.85
C LEU A 654 29.70 -28.91 29.89
N LEU A 655 28.53 -28.30 30.06
CA LEU A 655 28.34 -27.17 30.97
C LEU A 655 28.45 -27.59 32.43
N PHE A 656 28.02 -28.81 32.79
CA PHE A 656 28.19 -29.33 34.14
C PHE A 656 29.68 -29.45 34.51
N THR A 657 30.52 -29.97 33.61
CA THR A 657 31.96 -30.06 33.81
C THR A 657 32.59 -28.69 34.01
N ALA A 658 32.28 -27.73 33.08
CA ALA A 658 32.83 -26.40 33.14
C ALA A 658 32.40 -25.61 34.40
N CYS A 659 31.13 -25.70 34.78
CA CYS A 659 30.58 -25.04 35.97
C CYS A 659 31.08 -25.64 37.28
N ARG A 660 31.24 -26.98 37.36
CA ARG A 660 31.74 -27.66 38.55
C ARG A 660 33.18 -27.23 38.90
N GLU A 661 34.03 -27.04 37.90
CA GLU A 661 35.38 -26.53 38.09
C GLU A 661 35.45 -25.16 38.73
N MET A 662 34.38 -24.36 38.57
CA MET A 662 34.24 -23.02 39.13
C MET A 662 33.35 -22.95 40.37
N GLY A 663 32.98 -24.12 40.94
CA GLY A 663 32.18 -24.21 42.16
C GLY A 663 30.67 -23.95 41.97
N ALA A 664 30.17 -23.85 40.71
CA ALA A 664 28.77 -23.65 40.39
C ALA A 664 27.95 -24.95 40.44
N GLY A 665 26.73 -24.88 40.94
CA GLY A 665 25.83 -26.02 41.14
C GLY A 665 24.95 -26.35 39.94
N MET A 666 24.29 -27.52 40.00
CA MET A 666 23.41 -28.02 38.93
C MET A 666 22.24 -27.03 38.59
N ASN A 667 21.76 -26.26 39.55
CA ASN A 667 20.71 -25.28 39.31
C ASN A 667 21.16 -24.17 38.36
N GLN A 668 22.42 -23.74 38.41
CA GLN A 668 22.98 -22.74 37.50
C GLN A 668 23.16 -23.32 36.10
N VAL A 669 23.65 -24.59 36.01
CA VAL A 669 23.78 -25.32 34.73
C VAL A 669 22.43 -25.42 34.03
N ASN A 670 21.35 -25.78 34.76
CA ASN A 670 20.01 -25.88 34.19
C ASN A 670 19.50 -24.51 33.67
N ARG A 671 19.71 -23.43 34.42
CA ARG A 671 19.33 -22.08 33.96
C ARG A 671 20.08 -21.66 32.71
N ILE A 672 21.37 -21.93 32.64
CA ILE A 672 22.19 -21.67 31.44
C ILE A 672 21.61 -22.43 30.24
N VAL A 673 21.37 -23.75 30.39
CA VAL A 673 20.80 -24.58 29.32
C VAL A 673 19.43 -24.07 28.88
N GLU A 674 18.54 -23.75 29.82
CA GLU A 674 17.20 -23.22 29.51
C GLU A 674 17.26 -21.89 28.77
N THR A 675 18.15 -20.97 29.18
CA THR A 675 18.32 -19.68 28.50
C THR A 675 18.91 -19.88 27.09
N ILE A 676 19.86 -20.76 26.89
CA ILE A 676 20.41 -21.12 25.58
C ILE A 676 19.30 -21.70 24.67
N ILE A 677 18.44 -22.57 25.21
CA ILE A 677 17.31 -23.12 24.47
C ILE A 677 16.31 -21.99 24.07
N GLN A 678 16.09 -21.02 24.94
CA GLN A 678 15.25 -19.86 24.56
C GLN A 678 15.85 -19.05 23.40
N ILE A 679 17.17 -18.82 23.43
CA ILE A 679 17.90 -18.17 22.33
C ILE A 679 17.78 -19.01 21.05
N LEU A 680 17.95 -20.33 21.14
CA LEU A 680 17.77 -21.24 20.01
C LEU A 680 16.37 -21.17 19.41
N ARG A 681 15.33 -21.14 20.24
CA ARG A 681 13.93 -20.98 19.77
C ARG A 681 13.74 -19.69 18.99
N VAL A 682 14.28 -18.58 19.52
CA VAL A 682 14.23 -17.28 18.81
C VAL A 682 15.02 -17.36 17.50
N GLY A 683 16.17 -18.02 17.48
CA GLY A 683 16.96 -18.22 16.26
C GLY A 683 16.28 -19.11 15.23
N LEU A 684 15.64 -20.21 15.66
CA LEU A 684 14.87 -21.09 14.77
C LEU A 684 13.60 -20.45 14.23
N MET A 685 13.04 -19.47 14.96
CA MET A 685 11.91 -18.65 14.46
C MET A 685 12.35 -17.59 13.46
N LYS A 686 13.65 -17.23 13.42
CA LYS A 686 14.22 -16.24 12.49
C LYS A 686 14.85 -16.88 11.23
N SER A 687 15.08 -18.19 11.22
CA SER A 687 15.62 -18.96 10.09
C SER A 687 14.52 -19.58 9.25
#